data_a32022f93c5bdc1324162f3de4cb1450
#
_entry.id   a32022f93c5bdc1324162f3de4cb1450
#
_cell.length_a   1.000
_cell.length_b   1.000
_cell.length_c   1.000
_cell.angle_alpha   90.00
_cell.angle_beta   90.00
_cell.angle_gamma   90.00
#
_symmetry.space_group_name_H-M   'P 1'
#
loop_
_entity.id
_entity.type
_entity.pdbx_description
1 polymer ?
#
loop_
_entity_poly.entity_id
_entity_poly.type
_entity_poly.pdbx_seq_one_letter_code
_entity_poly.pdbx_strand_id
1 'polypeptide(L)'
;MVSCPTAPCGTVSPTATASGVATTYTAPTTPTASDLSVMVTATSVFNPLVSFSANVTVPVITVAVTPHSALIPTSVNQQFTATVDNDPANKGVTWALTQGTTTCSPACGIVAPSSTTSGAPTTYTAPASVPANPTVTLTTTSASDSTKSEAATITVSSGTVKLVPVELQFGIRPVGISSAAQTTTLTNTGSSALTINSVNFTGTNPGDFSLVQTNPCGTSVAVGSTCSIGVTFKPTATGGRSASLSISDSSTDSPQKVSLLGTGRRLCGAQIKQTLSGVTVRSALATVGTAMAPVPTGPNSVGTRAMRLVDTSREDPFLENGTKRELMVRFWYPASLNQDCKPAEYTPPAVWSYFSQLMGLPLPAVTTNSCQDAHVADGAYPIVVFTHGYTGTFTDYTFIFEDLASRGYVVASVDHTYEATAVQFPDGRFVHSGFGSHLGKTVLEDDPSLSFALSVRLDDLKFVANELNRLNRTAQSPFTSRLDTSRIAVAGHSMGGLAVALVVQGDLRFKAGVIIDVHDGNVPEGVVGSTQTPVFILDSGREQWTENECKLWNNLHGPRFAVNFEGAEHVTPSDAVWLAKYAVKTGTMGPDKTVSAFRNYIAAFLDATLKENALDAILTGPSADYPDATVVAPEQTLCSKGTNHAVTVHPTERH
;
A
#
# COMPACT_ATOMS: atom_id res chain seq x y z
N MET A 1 22.98 -12.06 -24.10
CA MET A 1 22.09 -11.77 -25.27
C MET A 1 20.84 -11.07 -24.77
N VAL A 2 20.21 -10.24 -25.60
CA VAL A 2 18.93 -9.59 -25.30
C VAL A 2 17.91 -10.08 -26.33
N SER A 3 16.73 -10.49 -25.89
CA SER A 3 15.62 -10.89 -26.75
C SER A 3 14.30 -10.33 -26.27
N CYS A 4 13.39 -10.01 -27.18
CA CYS A 4 12.04 -9.54 -26.88
C CYS A 4 11.09 -9.93 -28.03
N PRO A 5 9.75 -9.88 -27.83
CA PRO A 5 8.77 -10.23 -28.86
C PRO A 5 8.82 -9.32 -30.09
N THR A 6 9.17 -8.05 -29.91
CA THR A 6 9.23 -7.04 -30.98
C THR A 6 10.49 -6.18 -30.84
N ALA A 7 11.34 -6.16 -31.89
CA ALA A 7 12.53 -5.30 -31.90
C ALA A 7 12.17 -3.80 -32.06
N PRO A 8 12.97 -2.87 -31.51
CA PRO A 8 14.25 -3.08 -30.84
C PRO A 8 14.13 -3.49 -29.35
N CYS A 9 14.97 -4.42 -28.89
CA CYS A 9 14.95 -4.93 -27.53
C CYS A 9 15.88 -4.17 -26.55
N GLY A 10 16.47 -3.06 -26.95
CA GLY A 10 17.54 -2.44 -26.17
C GLY A 10 18.89 -3.15 -26.31
N THR A 11 19.85 -2.78 -25.46
CA THR A 11 21.23 -3.26 -25.53
C THR A 11 21.82 -3.57 -24.16
N VAL A 12 22.85 -4.42 -24.11
CA VAL A 12 23.65 -4.64 -22.90
C VAL A 12 25.11 -4.26 -23.17
N SER A 13 25.72 -3.59 -22.20
CA SER A 13 27.14 -3.19 -22.27
C SER A 13 27.81 -3.25 -20.89
N PRO A 14 28.99 -3.87 -20.77
CA PRO A 14 29.71 -4.66 -21.81
C PRO A 14 28.97 -5.98 -22.10
N THR A 15 29.17 -6.54 -23.32
CA THR A 15 28.54 -7.78 -23.76
C THR A 15 29.20 -9.04 -23.18
N ALA A 16 30.36 -8.88 -22.54
CA ALA A 16 31.04 -9.92 -21.79
C ALA A 16 31.67 -9.33 -20.52
N THR A 17 31.52 -10.01 -19.40
CA THR A 17 32.04 -9.62 -18.09
C THR A 17 32.71 -10.83 -17.43
N ALA A 18 33.62 -10.56 -16.49
CA ALA A 18 34.11 -11.58 -15.57
C ALA A 18 32.98 -11.98 -14.57
N SER A 19 33.12 -13.15 -13.96
CA SER A 19 32.19 -13.61 -12.94
C SER A 19 32.05 -12.60 -11.80
N GLY A 20 30.82 -12.24 -11.45
CA GLY A 20 30.51 -11.23 -10.42
C GLY A 20 30.60 -9.77 -10.87
N VAL A 21 30.95 -9.50 -12.14
CA VAL A 21 30.99 -8.15 -12.69
C VAL A 21 29.70 -7.85 -13.45
N ALA A 22 29.04 -6.74 -13.09
CA ALA A 22 27.77 -6.34 -13.67
C ALA A 22 27.89 -5.92 -15.15
N THR A 23 26.82 -6.14 -15.91
CA THR A 23 26.56 -5.48 -17.19
C THR A 23 25.35 -4.57 -17.07
N THR A 24 25.28 -3.52 -17.88
CA THR A 24 24.15 -2.58 -17.88
C THR A 24 23.26 -2.88 -19.08
N TYR A 25 21.97 -3.08 -18.82
CA TYR A 25 20.94 -3.06 -19.85
C TYR A 25 20.48 -1.62 -20.10
N THR A 26 20.39 -1.22 -21.36
CA THR A 26 19.82 0.05 -21.79
C THR A 26 18.59 -0.22 -22.63
N ALA A 27 17.44 0.29 -22.18
CA ALA A 27 16.17 0.16 -22.89
C ALA A 27 16.22 0.82 -24.30
N PRO A 28 15.38 0.39 -25.25
CA PRO A 28 15.31 1.02 -26.54
C PRO A 28 14.86 2.49 -26.42
N THR A 29 15.40 3.36 -27.25
CA THR A 29 15.04 4.77 -27.28
C THR A 29 13.71 5.04 -28.01
N THR A 30 13.21 4.04 -28.73
CA THR A 30 11.92 4.12 -29.43
C THR A 30 10.82 3.65 -28.50
N PRO A 31 9.82 4.49 -28.20
CA PRO A 31 8.68 4.08 -27.37
C PRO A 31 7.95 2.87 -27.92
N THR A 32 7.45 2.02 -27.04
CA THR A 32 6.68 0.83 -27.39
C THR A 32 5.19 1.08 -27.24
N ALA A 33 4.36 0.42 -28.08
CA ALA A 33 2.89 0.58 -28.03
C ALA A 33 2.27 -0.01 -26.76
N SER A 34 2.96 -0.98 -26.13
CA SER A 34 2.61 -1.63 -24.87
C SER A 34 3.90 -1.91 -24.08
N ASP A 35 3.78 -2.34 -22.85
CA ASP A 35 4.91 -2.79 -22.04
C ASP A 35 5.72 -3.81 -22.82
N LEU A 36 7.05 -3.61 -22.87
CA LEU A 36 7.97 -4.49 -23.56
C LEU A 36 8.65 -5.40 -22.55
N SER A 37 8.38 -6.69 -22.66
CA SER A 37 9.11 -7.72 -21.90
C SER A 37 10.40 -8.09 -22.63
N VAL A 38 11.52 -7.86 -21.97
CA VAL A 38 12.88 -8.11 -22.51
C VAL A 38 13.56 -9.17 -21.66
N MET A 39 14.02 -10.23 -22.31
CA MET A 39 14.82 -11.27 -21.64
C MET A 39 16.31 -11.01 -21.89
N VAL A 40 17.05 -10.82 -20.81
CA VAL A 40 18.51 -10.67 -20.83
C VAL A 40 19.14 -11.99 -20.40
N THR A 41 19.85 -12.65 -21.30
CA THR A 41 20.47 -13.97 -21.05
C THR A 41 21.99 -13.84 -20.94
N ALA A 42 22.54 -14.28 -19.82
CA ALA A 42 23.98 -14.52 -19.64
C ALA A 42 24.29 -15.97 -19.89
N THR A 43 25.33 -16.24 -20.70
CA THR A 43 25.79 -17.59 -21.01
C THR A 43 27.25 -17.72 -20.61
N SER A 44 27.60 -18.80 -19.94
CA SER A 44 28.99 -19.08 -19.55
C SER A 44 29.90 -19.23 -20.79
N VAL A 45 31.02 -18.50 -20.82
CA VAL A 45 32.02 -18.63 -21.87
C VAL A 45 32.72 -19.98 -21.75
N PHE A 46 32.88 -20.50 -20.53
CA PHE A 46 33.53 -21.81 -20.29
C PHE A 46 32.63 -22.98 -20.67
N ASN A 47 31.33 -22.91 -20.38
CA ASN A 47 30.37 -23.95 -20.74
C ASN A 47 29.12 -23.30 -21.37
N PRO A 48 29.03 -23.25 -22.71
CA PRO A 48 27.92 -22.61 -23.42
C PRO A 48 26.54 -23.26 -23.20
N LEU A 49 26.48 -24.43 -22.57
CA LEU A 49 25.23 -25.10 -22.21
C LEU A 49 24.63 -24.53 -20.88
N VAL A 50 25.43 -23.75 -20.15
CA VAL A 50 24.98 -23.12 -18.90
C VAL A 50 24.65 -21.65 -19.16
N SER A 51 23.40 -21.30 -19.03
CA SER A 51 22.92 -19.94 -19.17
C SER A 51 21.88 -19.62 -18.08
N PHE A 52 21.75 -18.34 -17.74
CA PHE A 52 20.71 -17.81 -16.88
C PHE A 52 20.08 -16.59 -17.54
N SER A 53 18.76 -16.42 -17.42
CA SER A 53 18.03 -15.31 -18.01
C SER A 53 17.33 -14.50 -16.94
N ALA A 54 17.30 -13.17 -17.12
CA ALA A 54 16.52 -12.24 -16.34
C ALA A 54 15.52 -11.51 -17.26
N ASN A 55 14.29 -11.34 -16.79
CA ASN A 55 13.29 -10.56 -17.49
C ASN A 55 13.34 -9.10 -17.03
N VAL A 56 13.25 -8.18 -17.98
CA VAL A 56 13.18 -6.74 -17.78
C VAL A 56 11.91 -6.24 -18.46
N THR A 57 11.03 -5.57 -17.73
CA THR A 57 9.87 -4.91 -18.31
C THR A 57 10.21 -3.44 -18.56
N VAL A 58 10.04 -2.97 -19.79
CA VAL A 58 10.11 -1.56 -20.16
C VAL A 58 8.67 -1.06 -20.26
N PRO A 59 8.20 -0.27 -19.29
CA PRO A 59 6.80 0.15 -19.25
C PRO A 59 6.49 1.17 -20.35
N VAL A 60 5.24 1.17 -20.80
CA VAL A 60 4.74 2.15 -21.77
C VAL A 60 4.59 3.53 -21.13
N ILE A 61 4.88 4.58 -21.91
CA ILE A 61 4.59 5.97 -21.51
C ILE A 61 3.07 6.15 -21.40
N THR A 62 2.60 6.74 -20.28
CA THR A 62 1.20 7.15 -20.11
C THR A 62 1.09 8.65 -19.89
N VAL A 63 -0.04 9.22 -20.27
CA VAL A 63 -0.33 10.65 -20.11
C VAL A 63 -1.65 10.76 -19.37
N ALA A 64 -1.74 11.65 -18.39
CA ALA A 64 -2.98 12.01 -17.72
C ALA A 64 -3.14 13.53 -17.69
N VAL A 65 -4.38 14.03 -17.72
CA VAL A 65 -4.71 15.47 -17.68
C VAL A 65 -5.70 15.75 -16.55
N THR A 66 -5.51 16.86 -15.86
CA THR A 66 -6.40 17.29 -14.76
C THR A 66 -6.65 18.80 -14.85
N PRO A 67 -7.92 19.26 -14.73
CA PRO A 67 -9.15 18.47 -14.72
C PRO A 67 -9.49 17.85 -16.08
N HIS A 68 -10.24 16.72 -16.10
CA HIS A 68 -10.70 16.09 -17.36
C HIS A 68 -11.82 16.85 -18.03
N SER A 69 -12.51 17.74 -17.31
CA SER A 69 -13.62 18.50 -17.85
C SER A 69 -13.84 19.83 -17.12
N ALA A 70 -14.30 20.85 -17.83
CA ALA A 70 -14.61 22.15 -17.24
C ALA A 70 -15.70 22.88 -18.02
N LEU A 71 -16.60 23.59 -17.32
CA LEU A 71 -17.48 24.63 -17.88
C LEU A 71 -16.84 25.98 -17.60
N ILE A 72 -16.50 26.72 -18.64
CA ILE A 72 -15.72 27.96 -18.52
C ILE A 72 -16.45 29.08 -19.26
N PRO A 73 -16.88 30.15 -18.54
CA PRO A 73 -17.44 31.33 -19.16
C PRO A 73 -16.45 32.01 -20.12
N THR A 74 -17.00 32.73 -21.11
CA THR A 74 -16.19 33.55 -22.03
C THR A 74 -15.24 34.48 -21.30
N SER A 75 -14.03 34.64 -21.81
CA SER A 75 -12.93 35.47 -21.26
C SER A 75 -12.39 35.03 -19.89
N VAL A 76 -12.80 33.86 -19.38
CA VAL A 76 -12.31 33.31 -18.11
C VAL A 76 -11.17 32.32 -18.33
N ASN A 77 -10.26 32.28 -17.37
CA ASN A 77 -9.09 31.40 -17.39
C ASN A 77 -9.32 30.11 -16.59
N GLN A 78 -8.72 29.01 -17.03
CA GLN A 78 -8.62 27.75 -16.29
C GLN A 78 -7.25 27.12 -16.49
N GLN A 79 -6.65 26.66 -15.39
CA GLN A 79 -5.41 25.90 -15.45
C GLN A 79 -5.70 24.41 -15.67
N PHE A 80 -4.85 23.77 -16.47
CA PHE A 80 -4.80 22.34 -16.70
C PHE A 80 -3.37 21.86 -16.44
N THR A 81 -3.24 20.69 -15.87
CA THR A 81 -1.95 20.04 -15.59
C THR A 81 -1.93 18.67 -16.24
N ALA A 82 -0.83 18.32 -16.89
CA ALA A 82 -0.63 16.97 -17.39
C ALA A 82 0.54 16.31 -16.70
N THR A 83 0.38 15.03 -16.38
CA THR A 83 1.48 14.17 -15.93
C THR A 83 1.82 13.16 -16.99
N VAL A 84 3.11 12.87 -17.14
CA VAL A 84 3.63 11.83 -18.01
C VAL A 84 4.40 10.86 -17.13
N ASP A 85 3.94 9.62 -17.10
CA ASP A 85 4.61 8.55 -16.37
C ASP A 85 5.43 7.69 -17.33
N ASN A 86 6.47 7.06 -16.79
CA ASN A 86 7.40 6.20 -17.53
C ASN A 86 8.15 6.92 -18.68
N ASP A 87 8.35 8.23 -18.58
CA ASP A 87 9.16 9.01 -19.52
C ASP A 87 10.56 9.30 -18.95
N PRO A 88 11.57 8.46 -19.23
CA PRO A 88 12.91 8.64 -18.68
C PRO A 88 13.61 9.91 -19.21
N ALA A 89 13.15 10.46 -20.34
CA ALA A 89 13.70 11.68 -20.91
C ALA A 89 13.06 12.95 -20.31
N ASN A 90 11.95 12.79 -19.58
CA ASN A 90 11.16 13.86 -18.92
C ASN A 90 10.94 15.08 -19.82
N LYS A 91 10.58 14.85 -21.09
CA LYS A 91 10.40 15.92 -22.08
C LYS A 91 9.08 16.67 -21.90
N GLY A 92 8.19 16.16 -21.02
CA GLY A 92 6.89 16.76 -20.75
C GLY A 92 5.88 16.56 -21.89
N VAL A 93 5.00 17.54 -22.06
CA VAL A 93 3.87 17.46 -23.00
C VAL A 93 3.75 18.68 -23.90
N THR A 94 3.05 18.51 -25.03
CA THR A 94 2.52 19.58 -25.85
C THR A 94 1.00 19.65 -25.72
N TRP A 95 0.44 20.86 -25.85
CA TRP A 95 -0.99 21.14 -25.71
C TRP A 95 -1.59 21.65 -27.02
N ALA A 96 -2.76 21.14 -27.38
CA ALA A 96 -3.48 21.53 -28.59
C ALA A 96 -4.98 21.66 -28.31
N LEU A 97 -5.64 22.63 -28.98
CA LEU A 97 -7.09 22.85 -28.94
C LEU A 97 -7.71 22.43 -30.25
N THR A 98 -8.77 21.61 -30.17
CA THR A 98 -9.55 21.20 -31.35
C THR A 98 -11.05 21.30 -31.08
N GLN A 99 -11.81 21.44 -32.15
CA GLN A 99 -13.26 21.25 -32.21
C GLN A 99 -13.55 20.15 -33.24
N GLY A 100 -14.00 18.99 -32.75
CA GLY A 100 -13.96 17.77 -33.55
C GLY A 100 -12.51 17.42 -33.93
N THR A 101 -12.23 17.30 -35.24
CA THR A 101 -10.89 16.98 -35.76
C THR A 101 -10.09 18.21 -36.20
N THR A 102 -10.64 19.42 -36.08
CA THR A 102 -10.04 20.66 -36.62
C THR A 102 -9.40 21.47 -35.47
N THR A 103 -8.15 21.89 -35.68
CA THR A 103 -7.49 22.86 -34.78
C THR A 103 -8.26 24.18 -34.80
N CYS A 104 -8.57 24.72 -33.62
CA CYS A 104 -9.50 25.84 -33.49
C CYS A 104 -8.90 27.09 -32.81
N SER A 105 -7.70 27.02 -32.26
CA SER A 105 -7.06 28.20 -31.63
C SER A 105 -6.69 29.25 -32.69
N PRO A 106 -6.93 30.56 -32.43
CA PRO A 106 -7.47 31.17 -31.22
C PRO A 106 -9.02 31.29 -31.18
N ALA A 107 -9.75 30.85 -32.17
CA ALA A 107 -11.23 31.04 -32.28
C ALA A 107 -11.99 30.32 -31.12
N CYS A 108 -11.48 29.21 -30.62
CA CYS A 108 -12.04 28.48 -29.48
C CYS A 108 -11.32 28.75 -28.17
N GLY A 109 -10.49 29.77 -28.09
CA GLY A 109 -9.63 30.10 -26.97
C GLY A 109 -8.16 29.86 -27.28
N ILE A 110 -7.31 30.11 -26.29
CA ILE A 110 -5.86 29.91 -26.36
C ILE A 110 -5.37 29.12 -25.18
N VAL A 111 -4.29 28.37 -25.37
CA VAL A 111 -3.56 27.67 -24.29
C VAL A 111 -2.13 28.18 -24.24
N ALA A 112 -1.67 28.59 -23.08
CA ALA A 112 -0.31 29.11 -22.87
C ALA A 112 0.23 28.72 -21.50
N PRO A 113 1.47 28.19 -21.42
CA PRO A 113 2.33 27.81 -22.56
C PRO A 113 1.76 26.59 -23.34
N SER A 114 2.12 26.47 -24.62
CA SER A 114 1.72 25.34 -25.48
C SER A 114 2.53 24.06 -25.26
N SER A 115 3.53 24.10 -24.37
CA SER A 115 4.26 22.93 -23.89
C SER A 115 4.65 23.15 -22.44
N THR A 116 4.63 22.07 -21.64
CA THR A 116 5.00 22.09 -20.21
C THR A 116 5.79 20.83 -19.86
N THR A 117 6.60 20.91 -18.79
CA THR A 117 7.14 19.70 -18.15
C THR A 117 6.01 18.92 -17.47
N SER A 118 6.22 17.65 -17.20
CA SER A 118 5.27 16.81 -16.44
C SER A 118 4.96 17.47 -15.08
N GLY A 119 3.66 17.57 -14.76
CA GLY A 119 3.17 18.20 -13.53
C GLY A 119 3.09 19.73 -13.53
N ALA A 120 3.64 20.42 -14.56
CA ALA A 120 3.54 21.88 -14.65
C ALA A 120 2.24 22.31 -15.36
N PRO A 121 1.57 23.39 -14.87
CA PRO A 121 0.31 23.82 -15.43
C PRO A 121 0.48 24.60 -16.74
N THR A 122 -0.53 24.46 -17.60
CA THR A 122 -0.83 25.43 -18.67
C THR A 122 -2.14 26.16 -18.37
N THR A 123 -2.34 27.34 -18.96
CA THR A 123 -3.58 28.10 -18.78
C THR A 123 -4.36 28.15 -20.10
N TYR A 124 -5.58 27.63 -20.06
CA TYR A 124 -6.57 27.90 -21.10
C TYR A 124 -7.29 29.20 -20.80
N THR A 125 -7.40 30.08 -21.81
CA THR A 125 -8.22 31.31 -21.79
C THR A 125 -9.36 31.14 -22.77
N ALA A 126 -10.59 31.20 -22.29
CA ALA A 126 -11.76 31.11 -23.11
C ALA A 126 -11.90 32.33 -24.09
N PRO A 127 -12.47 32.13 -25.28
CA PRO A 127 -12.66 33.24 -26.24
C PRO A 127 -13.66 34.27 -25.70
N ALA A 128 -13.67 35.48 -26.26
CA ALA A 128 -14.56 36.56 -25.83
C ALA A 128 -16.06 36.32 -26.17
N SER A 129 -16.35 35.36 -27.07
CA SER A 129 -17.71 34.92 -27.40
C SER A 129 -17.78 33.40 -27.47
N VAL A 130 -18.97 32.84 -27.17
CA VAL A 130 -19.17 31.38 -27.27
C VAL A 130 -18.98 30.95 -28.72
N PRO A 131 -18.11 29.99 -29.02
CA PRO A 131 -17.94 29.46 -30.36
C PRO A 131 -19.23 28.79 -30.87
N ALA A 132 -19.38 28.66 -32.19
CA ALA A 132 -20.54 27.97 -32.79
C ALA A 132 -20.71 26.54 -32.31
N ASN A 133 -19.58 25.82 -32.02
CA ASN A 133 -19.56 24.63 -31.22
C ASN A 133 -18.94 24.99 -29.86
N PRO A 134 -19.70 24.99 -28.76
CA PRO A 134 -19.17 25.37 -27.46
C PRO A 134 -18.21 24.33 -26.83
N THR A 135 -18.18 23.11 -27.38
CA THR A 135 -17.30 22.05 -26.88
C THR A 135 -15.92 22.13 -27.55
N VAL A 136 -14.92 22.29 -26.73
CA VAL A 136 -13.49 22.36 -27.11
C VAL A 136 -12.77 21.18 -26.47
N THR A 137 -11.96 20.48 -27.26
CA THR A 137 -11.09 19.42 -26.75
C THR A 137 -9.68 19.97 -26.58
N LEU A 138 -9.18 19.92 -25.35
CA LEU A 138 -7.79 20.21 -25.01
C LEU A 138 -7.02 18.89 -24.93
N THR A 139 -6.22 18.62 -25.95
CA THR A 139 -5.40 17.41 -26.04
C THR A 139 -4.00 17.71 -25.54
N THR A 140 -3.52 16.86 -24.64
CA THR A 140 -2.12 16.83 -24.19
C THR A 140 -1.44 15.60 -24.77
N THR A 141 -0.25 15.77 -25.35
CA THR A 141 0.49 14.70 -26.03
C THR A 141 1.91 14.64 -25.47
N SER A 142 2.40 13.46 -25.14
CA SER A 142 3.77 13.27 -24.68
C SER A 142 4.77 13.76 -25.72
N ALA A 143 5.74 14.57 -25.29
CA ALA A 143 6.84 15.02 -26.14
C ALA A 143 7.88 13.91 -26.42
N SER A 144 7.86 12.84 -25.63
CA SER A 144 8.71 11.65 -25.83
C SER A 144 8.06 10.60 -26.72
N ASP A 145 6.73 10.46 -26.66
CA ASP A 145 5.95 9.53 -27.49
C ASP A 145 4.67 10.21 -28.01
N SER A 146 4.70 10.69 -29.24
CA SER A 146 3.57 11.36 -29.87
C SER A 146 2.33 10.47 -30.09
N THR A 147 2.43 9.15 -29.87
CA THR A 147 1.29 8.23 -29.92
C THR A 147 0.50 8.21 -28.60
N LYS A 148 1.05 8.79 -27.54
CA LYS A 148 0.46 8.81 -26.20
C LYS A 148 -0.10 10.21 -25.91
N SER A 149 -1.41 10.26 -25.76
CA SER A 149 -2.13 11.50 -25.50
C SER A 149 -3.33 11.25 -24.63
N GLU A 150 -3.77 12.29 -23.93
CA GLU A 150 -4.99 12.33 -23.14
C GLU A 150 -5.73 13.65 -23.44
N ALA A 151 -7.04 13.71 -23.23
CA ALA A 151 -7.83 14.85 -23.57
C ALA A 151 -8.76 15.30 -22.44
N ALA A 152 -8.88 16.62 -22.28
CA ALA A 152 -9.88 17.25 -21.44
C ALA A 152 -10.96 17.91 -22.29
N THR A 153 -12.22 17.82 -21.83
CA THR A 153 -13.36 18.46 -22.48
C THR A 153 -13.65 19.80 -21.80
N ILE A 154 -13.66 20.87 -22.58
CA ILE A 154 -14.00 22.23 -22.15
C ILE A 154 -15.31 22.61 -22.79
N THR A 155 -16.28 23.08 -22.01
CA THR A 155 -17.50 23.71 -22.53
C THR A 155 -17.42 25.22 -22.29
N VAL A 156 -17.43 26.01 -23.32
CA VAL A 156 -17.45 27.46 -23.24
C VAL A 156 -18.90 27.93 -23.13
N SER A 157 -19.21 28.73 -22.09
CA SER A 157 -20.56 29.25 -21.84
C SER A 157 -20.62 30.78 -21.87
N SER A 158 -21.81 31.33 -22.13
CA SER A 158 -22.08 32.76 -21.98
C SER A 158 -22.52 33.12 -20.55
N GLY A 159 -22.64 32.07 -19.66
CA GLY A 159 -23.14 32.26 -18.31
C GLY A 159 -22.13 32.88 -17.36
N THR A 160 -22.61 33.12 -16.15
CA THR A 160 -21.80 33.71 -15.05
C THR A 160 -21.34 32.67 -14.05
N VAL A 161 -21.50 31.38 -14.37
CA VAL A 161 -21.13 30.26 -13.52
C VAL A 161 -20.01 29.46 -14.19
N LYS A 162 -18.92 29.27 -13.45
CA LYS A 162 -17.85 28.34 -13.77
C LYS A 162 -17.99 27.09 -12.92
N LEU A 163 -17.96 25.90 -13.54
CA LEU A 163 -17.97 24.60 -12.86
C LEU A 163 -16.73 23.79 -13.23
N VAL A 164 -16.05 23.25 -12.24
CA VAL A 164 -14.84 22.44 -12.44
C VAL A 164 -14.70 21.37 -11.35
N PRO A 165 -14.61 20.08 -11.72
CA PRO A 165 -14.90 19.49 -13.04
C PRO A 165 -16.42 19.41 -13.29
N VAL A 166 -16.84 19.26 -14.56
CA VAL A 166 -18.26 19.03 -14.94
C VAL A 166 -18.57 17.54 -15.11
N GLU A 167 -17.64 16.68 -14.77
CA GLU A 167 -17.82 15.23 -14.71
C GLU A 167 -17.10 14.66 -13.47
N LEU A 168 -17.79 13.78 -12.73
CA LEU A 168 -17.24 13.04 -11.61
C LEU A 168 -17.30 11.54 -11.93
N GLN A 169 -16.14 10.89 -11.97
CA GLN A 169 -15.99 9.46 -12.26
C GLN A 169 -15.66 8.68 -10.99
N PHE A 170 -16.57 7.87 -10.50
CA PHE A 170 -16.43 7.11 -9.25
C PHE A 170 -15.80 5.72 -9.42
N GLY A 171 -15.44 5.35 -10.66
CA GLY A 171 -14.86 4.05 -10.97
C GLY A 171 -15.78 2.87 -10.66
N ILE A 172 -15.16 1.69 -10.45
CA ILE A 172 -15.90 0.47 -10.11
C ILE A 172 -16.12 0.42 -8.60
N ARG A 173 -17.37 0.21 -8.15
CA ARG A 173 -17.73 0.05 -6.75
C ARG A 173 -18.59 -1.20 -6.53
N PRO A 174 -18.40 -1.92 -5.40
CA PRO A 174 -19.32 -2.99 -5.04
C PRO A 174 -20.75 -2.45 -4.82
N VAL A 175 -21.74 -3.22 -5.26
CA VAL A 175 -23.15 -2.87 -5.05
C VAL A 175 -23.43 -2.71 -3.56
N GLY A 176 -24.05 -1.60 -3.18
CA GLY A 176 -24.37 -1.26 -1.80
C GLY A 176 -23.26 -0.56 -1.00
N ILE A 177 -22.07 -0.39 -1.57
CA ILE A 177 -20.92 0.24 -0.90
C ILE A 177 -20.71 1.66 -1.46
N SER A 178 -20.66 2.65 -0.56
CA SER A 178 -20.41 4.05 -0.94
C SER A 178 -18.95 4.27 -1.36
N SER A 179 -18.75 5.17 -2.32
CA SER A 179 -17.41 5.69 -2.66
C SER A 179 -16.93 6.72 -1.63
N ALA A 180 -15.64 7.06 -1.70
CA ALA A 180 -15.19 8.37 -1.22
C ALA A 180 -15.94 9.49 -1.95
N ALA A 181 -16.05 10.64 -1.30
CA ALA A 181 -16.62 11.83 -1.93
C ALA A 181 -15.71 12.35 -3.05
N GLN A 182 -16.31 12.69 -4.18
CA GLN A 182 -15.67 13.53 -5.19
C GLN A 182 -16.33 14.90 -5.20
N THR A 183 -15.60 15.94 -5.58
CA THR A 183 -16.03 17.32 -5.42
C THR A 183 -15.99 18.04 -6.77
N THR A 184 -17.06 18.79 -7.08
CA THR A 184 -17.07 19.85 -8.10
C THR A 184 -17.11 21.21 -7.43
N THR A 185 -16.43 22.19 -8.02
CA THR A 185 -16.40 23.56 -7.52
C THR A 185 -17.20 24.47 -8.45
N LEU A 186 -18.21 25.16 -7.90
CA LEU A 186 -18.95 26.22 -8.56
C LEU A 186 -18.33 27.56 -8.18
N THR A 187 -18.05 28.41 -9.18
CA THR A 187 -17.56 29.77 -8.99
C THR A 187 -18.55 30.76 -9.63
N ASN A 188 -18.98 31.75 -8.88
CA ASN A 188 -19.74 32.88 -9.46
C ASN A 188 -18.76 33.86 -10.11
N THR A 189 -18.75 33.92 -11.42
CA THR A 189 -17.92 34.82 -12.24
C THR A 189 -18.70 36.06 -12.72
N GLY A 190 -19.95 36.18 -12.32
CA GLY A 190 -20.83 37.31 -12.65
C GLY A 190 -20.55 38.58 -11.85
N SER A 191 -21.33 39.62 -12.12
CA SER A 191 -21.26 40.93 -11.44
C SER A 191 -22.25 41.10 -10.30
N SER A 192 -23.07 40.08 -10.02
CA SER A 192 -24.05 40.04 -8.93
C SER A 192 -24.03 38.71 -8.21
N ALA A 193 -24.57 38.64 -6.99
CA ALA A 193 -24.67 37.39 -6.23
C ALA A 193 -25.54 36.37 -7.00
N LEU A 194 -25.07 35.15 -7.06
CA LEU A 194 -25.77 34.03 -7.69
C LEU A 194 -26.69 33.36 -6.66
N THR A 195 -27.99 33.40 -6.87
CA THR A 195 -28.95 32.69 -6.04
C THR A 195 -28.98 31.22 -6.40
N ILE A 196 -28.85 30.32 -5.42
CA ILE A 196 -28.98 28.87 -5.61
C ILE A 196 -30.38 28.45 -5.18
N ASN A 197 -31.17 27.95 -6.12
CA ASN A 197 -32.54 27.52 -5.89
C ASN A 197 -32.64 26.08 -5.40
N SER A 198 -31.87 25.17 -6.03
CA SER A 198 -31.79 23.77 -5.61
C SER A 198 -30.55 23.04 -6.16
N VAL A 199 -30.15 21.98 -5.48
CA VAL A 199 -29.11 21.04 -5.91
C VAL A 199 -29.68 19.63 -5.82
N ASN A 200 -29.91 18.98 -6.96
CA ASN A 200 -30.61 17.70 -7.04
C ASN A 200 -29.90 16.74 -7.99
N PHE A 201 -30.20 15.44 -7.88
CA PHE A 201 -29.77 14.43 -8.83
C PHE A 201 -30.89 14.10 -9.82
N THR A 202 -30.52 14.00 -11.12
CA THR A 202 -31.41 13.65 -12.24
C THR A 202 -30.75 12.57 -13.11
N GLY A 203 -31.47 12.01 -14.07
CA GLY A 203 -30.93 11.04 -15.05
C GLY A 203 -31.31 9.60 -14.74
N THR A 204 -30.49 8.64 -15.16
CA THR A 204 -30.85 7.21 -15.19
C THR A 204 -30.83 6.57 -13.80
N ASN A 205 -29.83 6.86 -12.97
CA ASN A 205 -29.64 6.23 -11.66
C ASN A 205 -29.40 7.26 -10.56
N PRO A 206 -30.29 8.28 -10.38
CA PRO A 206 -30.04 9.36 -9.44
C PRO A 206 -29.95 8.89 -7.98
N GLY A 207 -30.65 7.82 -7.62
CA GLY A 207 -30.63 7.23 -6.28
C GLY A 207 -29.32 6.53 -5.89
N ASP A 208 -28.40 6.37 -6.83
CA ASP A 208 -27.06 5.82 -6.57
C ASP A 208 -26.07 6.89 -6.11
N PHE A 209 -26.46 8.17 -6.14
CA PHE A 209 -25.62 9.32 -5.78
C PHE A 209 -26.23 10.11 -4.63
N SER A 210 -25.39 10.67 -3.78
CA SER A 210 -25.83 11.44 -2.62
C SER A 210 -24.89 12.63 -2.38
N LEU A 211 -25.47 13.76 -1.94
CA LEU A 211 -24.67 14.89 -1.48
C LEU A 211 -24.02 14.58 -0.13
N VAL A 212 -22.78 15.04 0.05
CA VAL A 212 -22.09 14.97 1.36
C VAL A 212 -22.72 15.93 2.37
N GLN A 213 -23.21 17.07 1.91
CA GLN A 213 -23.90 18.09 2.71
C GLN A 213 -25.26 18.41 2.08
N THR A 214 -26.27 18.60 2.88
CA THR A 214 -27.65 18.84 2.41
C THR A 214 -27.81 20.16 1.62
N ASN A 215 -26.98 21.16 1.90
CA ASN A 215 -27.01 22.44 1.20
C ASN A 215 -25.55 22.98 1.04
N PRO A 216 -24.81 22.44 0.08
CA PRO A 216 -23.36 22.69 -0.04
C PRO A 216 -23.01 24.14 -0.40
N CYS A 217 -23.92 24.86 -1.10
CA CYS A 217 -23.71 26.26 -1.54
C CYS A 217 -24.53 27.29 -0.76
N GLY A 218 -25.29 26.87 0.25
CA GLY A 218 -26.27 27.76 0.89
C GLY A 218 -27.33 28.21 -0.12
N THR A 219 -27.89 29.43 0.10
CA THR A 219 -28.89 30.02 -0.81
C THR A 219 -28.31 31.02 -1.79
N SER A 220 -27.04 31.38 -1.66
CA SER A 220 -26.39 32.39 -2.51
C SER A 220 -24.85 32.24 -2.52
N VAL A 221 -24.22 32.49 -3.69
CA VAL A 221 -22.78 32.56 -3.84
C VAL A 221 -22.41 33.99 -4.26
N ALA A 222 -21.61 34.68 -3.47
CA ALA A 222 -21.20 36.06 -3.72
C ALA A 222 -20.32 36.16 -4.98
N VAL A 223 -20.21 37.36 -5.54
CA VAL A 223 -19.37 37.65 -6.70
C VAL A 223 -17.93 37.24 -6.44
N GLY A 224 -17.33 36.51 -7.36
CA GLY A 224 -15.96 35.98 -7.26
C GLY A 224 -15.78 34.84 -6.27
N SER A 225 -16.82 34.46 -5.51
CA SER A 225 -16.77 33.40 -4.52
C SER A 225 -17.02 32.02 -5.13
N THR A 226 -16.61 31.00 -4.40
CA THR A 226 -16.77 29.58 -4.78
C THR A 226 -17.60 28.83 -3.75
N CYS A 227 -18.25 27.74 -4.19
CA CYS A 227 -18.73 26.69 -3.29
C CYS A 227 -18.32 25.31 -3.81
N SER A 228 -18.05 24.40 -2.88
CA SER A 228 -17.65 23.03 -3.19
C SER A 228 -18.81 22.07 -2.93
N ILE A 229 -19.16 21.26 -3.93
CA ILE A 229 -20.28 20.32 -3.87
C ILE A 229 -19.70 18.92 -3.87
N GLY A 230 -19.74 18.25 -2.72
CA GLY A 230 -19.28 16.87 -2.55
C GLY A 230 -20.38 15.87 -2.89
N VAL A 231 -20.05 14.87 -3.70
CA VAL A 231 -20.94 13.78 -4.11
C VAL A 231 -20.31 12.43 -3.77
N THR A 232 -21.10 11.50 -3.26
CA THR A 232 -20.73 10.09 -3.09
C THR A 232 -21.55 9.21 -4.02
N PHE A 233 -20.99 8.04 -4.39
CA PHE A 233 -21.62 7.06 -5.26
C PHE A 233 -21.80 5.74 -4.50
N LYS A 234 -23.03 5.23 -4.48
CA LYS A 234 -23.39 3.94 -3.88
C LYS A 234 -24.28 3.15 -4.85
N PRO A 235 -23.70 2.32 -5.72
CA PRO A 235 -24.47 1.62 -6.73
C PRO A 235 -25.51 0.67 -6.09
N THR A 236 -26.73 0.70 -6.59
CA THR A 236 -27.81 -0.22 -6.19
C THR A 236 -27.88 -1.48 -7.05
N ALA A 237 -27.22 -1.51 -8.21
CA ALA A 237 -27.15 -2.65 -9.13
C ALA A 237 -25.79 -2.68 -9.85
N THR A 238 -25.50 -3.84 -10.50
CA THR A 238 -24.31 -4.03 -11.34
C THR A 238 -24.41 -3.31 -12.68
N GLY A 239 -23.26 -3.08 -13.32
CA GLY A 239 -23.14 -2.42 -14.62
C GLY A 239 -22.92 -0.91 -14.50
N GLY A 240 -22.85 -0.23 -15.63
CA GLY A 240 -22.70 1.22 -15.69
C GLY A 240 -23.86 1.94 -15.02
N ARG A 241 -23.54 2.91 -14.18
CA ARG A 241 -24.47 3.74 -13.42
C ARG A 241 -24.20 5.20 -13.75
N SER A 242 -25.22 5.94 -14.08
CA SER A 242 -25.07 7.35 -14.46
C SER A 242 -26.17 8.23 -13.89
N ALA A 243 -25.83 9.46 -13.58
CA ALA A 243 -26.75 10.51 -13.20
C ALA A 243 -26.18 11.88 -13.60
N SER A 244 -26.94 12.92 -13.32
CA SER A 244 -26.48 14.29 -13.42
C SER A 244 -26.81 15.02 -12.12
N LEU A 245 -25.80 15.65 -11.51
CA LEU A 245 -26.01 16.64 -10.49
C LEU A 245 -26.52 17.92 -11.19
N SER A 246 -27.73 18.37 -10.84
CA SER A 246 -28.39 19.53 -11.42
C SER A 246 -28.47 20.64 -10.40
N ILE A 247 -27.84 21.77 -10.68
CA ILE A 247 -27.81 22.96 -9.82
C ILE A 247 -28.68 24.01 -10.48
N SER A 248 -29.85 24.27 -9.91
CA SER A 248 -30.73 25.35 -10.35
C SER A 248 -30.33 26.65 -9.66
N ASP A 249 -30.06 27.69 -10.42
CA ASP A 249 -29.57 28.97 -9.97
C ASP A 249 -30.19 30.13 -10.75
N SER A 250 -29.76 31.37 -10.47
CA SER A 250 -30.31 32.60 -11.11
C SER A 250 -29.57 32.98 -12.38
N SER A 251 -28.63 32.17 -12.89
CA SER A 251 -27.93 32.47 -14.14
C SER A 251 -28.81 32.17 -15.37
N THR A 252 -28.45 32.77 -16.51
CA THR A 252 -29.21 32.64 -17.76
C THR A 252 -29.14 31.25 -18.39
N ASP A 253 -28.14 30.49 -18.02
CA ASP A 253 -27.87 29.13 -18.49
C ASP A 253 -28.17 28.05 -17.42
N SER A 254 -28.93 28.41 -16.38
CA SER A 254 -29.45 27.47 -15.37
C SER A 254 -30.41 26.44 -16.01
N PRO A 255 -30.41 25.15 -15.55
CA PRO A 255 -29.57 24.61 -14.47
C PRO A 255 -28.18 24.19 -14.96
N GLN A 256 -27.21 24.43 -14.13
CA GLN A 256 -25.85 23.88 -14.32
C GLN A 256 -25.87 22.37 -14.12
N LYS A 257 -25.05 21.64 -14.88
CA LYS A 257 -25.02 20.17 -14.81
C LYS A 257 -23.61 19.63 -14.65
N VAL A 258 -23.48 18.60 -13.78
CA VAL A 258 -22.25 17.79 -13.65
C VAL A 258 -22.61 16.35 -13.95
N SER A 259 -21.91 15.73 -14.89
CA SER A 259 -22.08 14.31 -15.22
C SER A 259 -21.53 13.45 -14.09
N LEU A 260 -22.25 12.40 -13.72
CA LEU A 260 -21.86 11.46 -12.66
C LEU A 260 -21.82 10.07 -13.25
N LEU A 261 -20.66 9.43 -13.23
CA LEU A 261 -20.42 8.11 -13.81
C LEU A 261 -19.80 7.17 -12.78
N GLY A 262 -20.25 5.93 -12.74
CA GLY A 262 -19.70 4.88 -11.93
C GLY A 262 -20.13 3.50 -12.43
N THR A 263 -19.48 2.46 -11.95
CA THR A 263 -19.84 1.08 -12.30
C THR A 263 -20.10 0.29 -11.03
N GLY A 264 -21.30 -0.27 -10.92
CA GLY A 264 -21.63 -1.24 -9.88
C GLY A 264 -21.09 -2.62 -10.25
N ARG A 265 -20.41 -3.29 -9.33
CA ARG A 265 -19.93 -4.67 -9.49
C ARG A 265 -20.49 -5.54 -8.37
N ARG A 266 -21.02 -6.71 -8.69
CA ARG A 266 -21.25 -7.71 -7.64
C ARG A 266 -19.89 -8.13 -7.10
N LEU A 267 -19.75 -8.14 -5.79
CA LEU A 267 -18.73 -8.96 -5.17
C LEU A 267 -19.06 -10.40 -5.60
N CYS A 268 -18.26 -10.98 -6.49
CA CYS A 268 -18.28 -12.41 -6.68
C CYS A 268 -17.71 -13.01 -5.39
N GLY A 269 -18.58 -13.24 -4.40
CA GLY A 269 -18.29 -14.16 -3.34
C GLY A 269 -18.02 -15.49 -3.98
N ALA A 270 -16.89 -16.11 -3.68
CA ALA A 270 -16.70 -17.53 -3.85
C ALA A 270 -17.95 -18.23 -3.37
N GLN A 271 -18.46 -19.18 -4.13
CA GLN A 271 -19.66 -19.94 -3.80
C GLN A 271 -19.44 -20.69 -2.48
N ILE A 272 -19.77 -20.07 -1.36
CA ILE A 272 -20.06 -20.83 -0.16
C ILE A 272 -21.46 -21.40 -0.37
N LYS A 273 -21.53 -22.59 -0.98
CA LYS A 273 -22.66 -23.47 -0.81
C LYS A 273 -22.57 -24.05 0.60
N GLN A 274 -22.95 -23.27 1.58
CA GLN A 274 -23.46 -23.81 2.84
C GLN A 274 -24.86 -23.30 3.01
N THR A 275 -25.77 -24.25 2.93
CA THR A 275 -27.16 -24.14 3.31
C THR A 275 -27.23 -23.78 4.79
N LEU A 276 -27.28 -22.48 5.10
CA LEU A 276 -27.76 -22.01 6.40
C LEU A 276 -29.24 -21.69 6.26
N SER A 277 -30.09 -22.71 6.39
CA SER A 277 -31.51 -22.51 6.70
C SER A 277 -31.56 -21.92 8.14
N GLY A 278 -32.06 -20.71 8.27
CA GLY A 278 -32.55 -20.16 9.52
C GLY A 278 -31.78 -19.01 10.15
N VAL A 279 -31.03 -18.19 9.41
CA VAL A 279 -30.54 -16.92 9.95
C VAL A 279 -31.18 -15.75 9.21
N THR A 280 -32.14 -15.14 9.85
CA THR A 280 -32.68 -13.82 9.48
C THR A 280 -31.55 -12.80 9.70
N VAL A 281 -30.90 -12.35 8.62
CA VAL A 281 -30.00 -11.20 8.68
C VAL A 281 -30.89 -9.97 8.95
N ARG A 282 -31.07 -9.64 10.21
CA ARG A 282 -31.52 -8.31 10.60
C ARG A 282 -30.41 -7.36 10.15
N SER A 283 -30.74 -6.42 9.28
CA SER A 283 -29.93 -5.22 9.05
C SER A 283 -29.78 -4.48 10.38
N ALA A 284 -28.77 -4.89 11.15
CA ALA A 284 -28.19 -4.02 12.12
C ALA A 284 -27.30 -3.07 11.32
N LEU A 285 -27.73 -1.84 11.12
CA LEU A 285 -26.87 -0.68 11.19
C LEU A 285 -26.26 -0.74 12.61
N ALA A 286 -25.30 -1.66 12.78
CA ALA A 286 -24.43 -1.64 13.93
C ALA A 286 -23.70 -0.31 13.83
N THR A 287 -23.95 0.61 14.74
CA THR A 287 -22.98 1.61 15.15
C THR A 287 -21.64 0.88 15.14
N VAL A 288 -20.69 1.35 14.31
CA VAL A 288 -19.36 0.77 14.24
C VAL A 288 -18.81 0.84 15.65
N GLY A 289 -18.79 -0.27 16.37
CA GLY A 289 -18.43 -0.32 17.78
C GLY A 289 -16.94 0.01 17.94
N THR A 290 -16.52 0.28 19.17
CA THR A 290 -15.11 0.35 19.52
C THR A 290 -14.56 -1.07 19.66
N ALA A 291 -13.48 -1.40 18.95
CA ALA A 291 -12.72 -2.62 19.15
C ALA A 291 -11.63 -2.34 20.19
N MET A 292 -11.39 -3.28 21.10
CA MET A 292 -10.30 -3.18 22.07
C MET A 292 -9.19 -4.16 21.68
N ALA A 293 -7.96 -3.67 21.65
CA ALA A 293 -6.79 -4.53 21.47
C ALA A 293 -6.66 -5.51 22.64
N PRO A 294 -6.24 -6.75 22.40
CA PRO A 294 -6.02 -7.74 23.44
C PRO A 294 -5.05 -7.22 24.51
N VAL A 295 -5.42 -7.36 25.79
CA VAL A 295 -4.62 -6.85 26.91
C VAL A 295 -3.24 -7.54 26.94
N PRO A 296 -2.13 -6.79 27.06
CA PRO A 296 -0.79 -7.35 27.21
C PRO A 296 -0.64 -8.18 28.50
N THR A 297 0.25 -9.15 28.50
CA THR A 297 0.40 -10.11 29.63
C THR A 297 1.60 -9.83 30.54
N GLY A 298 2.54 -8.97 30.11
CA GLY A 298 3.72 -8.63 30.89
C GLY A 298 3.46 -7.59 32.01
N PRO A 299 4.42 -7.39 32.90
CA PRO A 299 4.24 -6.53 34.10
C PRO A 299 4.37 -5.02 33.79
N ASN A 300 4.91 -4.62 32.65
CA ASN A 300 5.16 -3.20 32.37
C ASN A 300 3.99 -2.54 31.65
N SER A 301 3.73 -1.29 32.01
CA SER A 301 2.90 -0.42 31.17
C SER A 301 3.58 -0.19 29.83
N VAL A 302 2.78 0.01 28.77
CA VAL A 302 3.28 0.15 27.41
C VAL A 302 3.18 1.60 26.94
N GLY A 303 4.29 2.14 26.47
CA GLY A 303 4.34 3.40 25.74
C GLY A 303 4.50 3.16 24.24
N THR A 304 4.05 4.10 23.43
CA THR A 304 4.29 4.06 21.99
C THR A 304 4.62 5.44 21.43
N ARG A 305 5.46 5.46 20.39
CA ARG A 305 5.86 6.69 19.68
C ARG A 305 6.22 6.39 18.24
N ALA A 306 5.69 7.16 17.32
CA ALA A 306 6.09 7.10 15.92
C ALA A 306 7.19 8.14 15.62
N MET A 307 8.18 7.77 14.83
CA MET A 307 9.30 8.64 14.45
C MET A 307 9.56 8.52 12.94
N ARG A 308 9.80 9.67 12.31
CA ARG A 308 10.35 9.72 10.94
C ARG A 308 11.86 9.53 11.02
N LEU A 309 12.39 8.54 10.32
CA LEU A 309 13.82 8.32 10.14
C LEU A 309 14.21 8.62 8.70
N VAL A 310 15.32 9.33 8.49
CA VAL A 310 15.80 9.74 7.17
C VAL A 310 17.18 9.16 6.94
N ASP A 311 17.29 8.27 5.95
CA ASP A 311 18.57 7.74 5.50
C ASP A 311 19.23 8.74 4.53
N THR A 312 20.06 9.62 5.07
CA THR A 312 20.75 10.65 4.27
C THR A 312 21.83 10.10 3.35
N SER A 313 22.25 8.84 3.56
CA SER A 313 23.27 8.16 2.75
C SER A 313 22.71 7.60 1.45
N ARG A 314 21.40 7.29 1.41
CA ARG A 314 20.73 6.59 0.33
C ARG A 314 19.62 7.43 -0.27
N GLU A 315 19.51 7.44 -1.59
CA GLU A 315 18.31 7.96 -2.27
C GLU A 315 17.16 6.98 -2.14
N ASP A 316 15.92 7.49 -2.22
CA ASP A 316 14.74 6.64 -2.18
C ASP A 316 14.63 5.86 -3.51
N PRO A 317 14.72 4.54 -3.47
CA PRO A 317 14.75 3.73 -4.69
C PRO A 317 13.40 3.65 -5.42
N PHE A 318 12.32 4.15 -4.81
CA PHE A 318 11.01 4.30 -5.47
C PHE A 318 10.86 5.66 -6.17
N LEU A 319 11.78 6.61 -5.92
CA LEU A 319 11.70 7.97 -6.43
C LEU A 319 12.99 8.34 -7.18
N GLU A 320 12.90 8.50 -8.49
CA GLU A 320 14.04 8.89 -9.33
C GLU A 320 14.28 10.41 -9.34
N ASN A 321 14.28 11.05 -8.15
CA ASN A 321 14.35 12.52 -8.05
C ASN A 321 15.37 13.03 -7.02
N GLY A 322 16.25 12.17 -6.53
CA GLY A 322 17.27 12.52 -5.54
C GLY A 322 16.74 12.68 -4.09
N THR A 323 15.46 12.43 -3.86
CA THR A 323 14.89 12.44 -2.50
C THR A 323 15.55 11.35 -1.66
N LYS A 324 15.88 11.67 -0.40
CA LYS A 324 16.48 10.70 0.51
C LYS A 324 15.42 9.71 1.03
N ARG A 325 15.84 8.47 1.27
CA ARG A 325 14.97 7.42 1.79
C ARG A 325 14.44 7.79 3.17
N GLU A 326 13.13 7.78 3.34
CA GLU A 326 12.44 8.10 4.58
C GLU A 326 11.57 6.93 5.02
N LEU A 327 11.61 6.62 6.31
CA LEU A 327 10.80 5.58 6.92
C LEU A 327 9.99 6.16 8.07
N MET A 328 8.76 5.68 8.25
CA MET A 328 8.07 5.81 9.54
C MET A 328 8.33 4.55 10.34
N VAL A 329 8.82 4.74 11.57
CA VAL A 329 9.06 3.65 12.53
C VAL A 329 8.26 3.94 13.78
N ARG A 330 7.43 3.00 14.18
CA ARG A 330 6.71 3.10 15.44
C ARG A 330 7.34 2.19 16.48
N PHE A 331 7.57 2.77 17.63
CA PHE A 331 8.16 2.09 18.77
C PHE A 331 7.09 1.76 19.80
N TRP A 332 7.15 0.55 20.36
CA TRP A 332 6.46 0.16 21.58
C TRP A 332 7.51 -0.21 22.62
N TYR A 333 7.33 0.25 23.84
CA TYR A 333 8.36 0.13 24.86
C TYR A 333 7.78 0.11 26.29
N PRO A 334 8.51 -0.43 27.27
CA PRO A 334 8.16 -0.30 28.69
C PRO A 334 8.09 1.17 29.07
N ALA A 335 6.97 1.60 29.63
CA ALA A 335 6.72 3.00 29.97
C ALA A 335 6.70 3.25 31.47
N SER A 336 7.26 4.40 31.86
CA SER A 336 7.09 4.94 33.21
C SER A 336 5.84 5.83 33.21
N LEU A 337 4.79 5.39 33.88
CA LEU A 337 3.56 6.16 34.01
C LEU A 337 3.63 7.06 35.24
N ASN A 338 4.24 8.24 35.10
CA ASN A 338 4.26 9.27 36.13
C ASN A 338 3.12 10.28 36.01
N GLN A 339 2.29 10.16 34.96
CA GLN A 339 1.17 11.05 34.60
C GLN A 339 0.05 10.25 33.98
N ASP A 340 -1.11 10.91 33.77
CA ASP A 340 -2.25 10.29 33.07
C ASP A 340 -1.85 9.77 31.69
N CYS A 341 -2.16 8.50 31.42
CA CYS A 341 -1.92 7.87 30.14
C CYS A 341 -2.84 8.48 29.08
N LYS A 342 -2.29 9.15 28.09
CA LYS A 342 -3.03 9.52 26.88
C LYS A 342 -3.13 8.28 25.99
N PRO A 343 -4.33 7.72 25.75
CA PRO A 343 -4.47 6.55 24.88
C PRO A 343 -3.87 6.82 23.52
N ALA A 344 -3.10 5.88 23.01
CA ALA A 344 -2.50 5.98 21.68
C ALA A 344 -3.50 5.62 20.60
N GLU A 345 -3.44 6.33 19.47
CA GLU A 345 -4.13 5.93 18.26
C GLU A 345 -3.58 4.58 17.76
N TYR A 346 -4.45 3.70 17.30
CA TYR A 346 -4.06 2.42 16.72
C TYR A 346 -3.19 2.63 15.48
N THR A 347 -3.68 3.47 14.57
CA THR A 347 -2.96 3.92 13.37
C THR A 347 -3.35 5.36 13.07
N PRO A 348 -2.55 6.13 12.32
CA PRO A 348 -2.93 7.49 11.95
C PRO A 348 -4.31 7.54 11.27
N PRO A 349 -5.18 8.52 11.61
CA PRO A 349 -6.55 8.57 11.12
C PRO A 349 -6.69 8.55 9.59
N ALA A 350 -5.76 9.18 8.87
CA ALA A 350 -5.76 9.16 7.41
C ALA A 350 -5.46 7.76 6.85
N VAL A 351 -4.53 7.02 7.48
CA VAL A 351 -4.23 5.63 7.13
C VAL A 351 -5.43 4.74 7.40
N TRP A 352 -6.09 4.90 8.57
CA TRP A 352 -7.28 4.12 8.92
C TRP A 352 -8.46 4.38 7.99
N SER A 353 -8.65 5.65 7.61
CA SER A 353 -9.65 6.05 6.62
C SER A 353 -9.35 5.44 5.24
N TYR A 354 -8.10 5.42 4.83
CA TYR A 354 -7.68 4.80 3.57
C TYR A 354 -7.91 3.29 3.57
N PHE A 355 -7.59 2.59 4.67
CA PHE A 355 -7.93 1.17 4.82
C PHE A 355 -9.44 0.92 4.72
N SER A 356 -10.24 1.75 5.41
CA SER A 356 -11.70 1.68 5.32
C SER A 356 -12.20 1.83 3.87
N GLN A 357 -11.58 2.72 3.10
CA GLN A 357 -11.88 2.89 1.67
C GLN A 357 -11.48 1.66 0.85
N LEU A 358 -10.28 1.13 1.07
CA LEU A 358 -9.80 -0.06 0.34
C LEU A 358 -10.66 -1.29 0.61
N MET A 359 -11.04 -1.50 1.88
CA MET A 359 -11.90 -2.62 2.28
C MET A 359 -13.36 -2.41 1.86
N GLY A 360 -13.74 -1.18 1.51
CA GLY A 360 -15.12 -0.84 1.14
C GLY A 360 -16.11 -0.95 2.29
N LEU A 361 -15.64 -0.89 3.54
CA LEU A 361 -16.48 -0.97 4.75
C LEU A 361 -15.91 -0.07 5.86
N PRO A 362 -16.77 0.49 6.73
CA PRO A 362 -16.31 1.26 7.86
C PRO A 362 -15.59 0.34 8.85
N LEU A 363 -14.39 0.75 9.26
CA LEU A 363 -13.60 0.04 10.26
C LEU A 363 -13.91 0.61 11.66
N PRO A 364 -13.90 -0.22 12.72
CA PRO A 364 -14.17 0.23 14.07
C PRO A 364 -13.10 1.20 14.59
N ALA A 365 -13.47 2.09 15.49
CA ALA A 365 -12.47 2.77 16.31
C ALA A 365 -11.76 1.72 17.18
N VAL A 366 -10.43 1.79 17.25
CA VAL A 366 -9.63 0.84 18.01
C VAL A 366 -9.04 1.52 19.23
N THR A 367 -9.27 0.93 20.42
CA THR A 367 -8.60 1.32 21.65
C THR A 367 -7.41 0.41 21.90
N THR A 368 -6.22 0.99 21.98
CA THR A 368 -4.96 0.29 22.28
C THR A 368 -4.68 0.28 23.80
N ASN A 369 -3.73 -0.56 24.23
CA ASN A 369 -3.26 -0.56 25.62
C ASN A 369 -2.04 0.34 25.81
N SER A 370 -1.62 1.05 24.78
CA SER A 370 -0.42 1.89 24.78
C SER A 370 -0.71 3.33 25.15
N CYS A 371 0.22 3.95 25.87
CA CYS A 371 0.20 5.38 26.17
C CYS A 371 1.02 6.15 25.14
N GLN A 372 0.38 7.12 24.46
CA GLN A 372 1.01 7.94 23.44
C GLN A 372 2.14 8.79 24.02
N ASP A 373 3.33 8.69 23.43
CA ASP A 373 4.54 9.45 23.78
C ASP A 373 4.94 9.39 25.28
N ALA A 374 4.55 8.34 25.99
CA ALA A 374 4.96 8.12 27.37
C ALA A 374 6.48 8.05 27.51
N HIS A 375 7.00 8.38 28.70
CA HIS A 375 8.42 8.24 28.96
C HIS A 375 8.84 6.77 28.99
N VAL A 376 9.98 6.46 28.36
CA VAL A 376 10.56 5.12 28.43
C VAL A 376 10.96 4.84 29.89
N ALA A 377 10.57 3.70 30.43
CA ALA A 377 10.94 3.30 31.77
C ALA A 377 12.47 3.15 31.90
N ASP A 378 12.98 3.25 33.15
CA ASP A 378 14.40 3.09 33.42
C ASP A 378 14.87 1.67 33.11
N GLY A 379 16.03 1.57 32.49
CA GLY A 379 16.63 0.30 32.05
C GLY A 379 17.14 0.37 30.61
N ALA A 380 17.90 -0.63 30.21
CA ALA A 380 18.32 -0.86 28.84
C ALA A 380 17.62 -2.13 28.32
N TYR A 381 16.76 -2.01 27.34
CA TYR A 381 15.88 -3.07 26.88
C TYR A 381 16.39 -3.70 25.60
N PRO A 382 16.35 -5.05 25.47
CA PRO A 382 16.58 -5.71 24.19
C PRO A 382 15.54 -5.26 23.16
N ILE A 383 15.92 -5.32 21.88
CA ILE A 383 15.16 -4.69 20.79
C ILE A 383 14.65 -5.76 19.82
N VAL A 384 13.44 -5.58 19.33
CA VAL A 384 12.88 -6.36 18.22
C VAL A 384 12.56 -5.39 17.09
N VAL A 385 13.28 -5.48 15.97
CA VAL A 385 12.93 -4.78 14.73
C VAL A 385 11.92 -5.62 13.98
N PHE A 386 10.77 -5.06 13.66
CA PHE A 386 9.70 -5.78 12.95
C PHE A 386 9.46 -5.24 11.55
N THR A 387 9.32 -6.15 10.58
CA THR A 387 9.00 -5.86 9.19
C THR A 387 7.72 -6.60 8.78
N HIS A 388 6.73 -5.84 8.28
CA HIS A 388 5.39 -6.34 7.95
C HIS A 388 5.34 -7.22 6.70
N GLY A 389 4.21 -7.88 6.44
CA GLY A 389 3.92 -8.58 5.18
C GLY A 389 3.92 -7.62 3.98
N TYR A 390 3.87 -8.16 2.73
CA TYR A 390 3.78 -7.32 1.54
C TYR A 390 2.54 -6.41 1.62
N THR A 391 2.73 -5.12 1.38
CA THR A 391 1.71 -4.08 1.53
C THR A 391 1.07 -3.98 2.92
N GLY A 392 1.65 -4.57 3.98
CA GLY A 392 1.23 -4.35 5.36
C GLY A 392 1.59 -2.96 5.88
N THR A 393 1.38 -2.74 7.19
CA THR A 393 1.77 -1.53 7.90
C THR A 393 2.41 -1.85 9.25
N PHE A 394 3.06 -0.87 9.85
CA PHE A 394 3.72 -1.01 11.15
C PHE A 394 2.75 -1.36 12.28
N THR A 395 1.43 -1.22 12.11
CA THR A 395 0.44 -1.49 13.17
C THR A 395 -0.24 -2.86 13.08
N ASP A 396 -0.06 -3.58 11.99
CA ASP A 396 -0.83 -4.81 11.71
C ASP A 396 -0.63 -5.95 12.70
N TYR A 397 0.31 -5.81 13.66
CA TYR A 397 0.66 -6.83 14.67
C TYR A 397 0.70 -6.22 16.07
N THR A 398 -0.11 -5.21 16.34
CA THR A 398 -0.11 -4.44 17.60
C THR A 398 -0.26 -5.32 18.83
N PHE A 399 -1.05 -6.40 18.75
CA PHE A 399 -1.21 -7.31 19.87
C PHE A 399 0.11 -8.01 20.28
N ILE A 400 0.99 -8.30 19.33
CA ILE A 400 2.34 -8.84 19.60
C ILE A 400 3.24 -7.75 20.19
N PHE A 401 3.20 -6.55 19.60
CA PHE A 401 4.08 -5.45 19.97
C PHE A 401 3.82 -4.94 21.38
N GLU A 402 2.56 -4.75 21.75
CA GLU A 402 2.16 -4.36 23.10
C GLU A 402 2.57 -5.42 24.12
N ASP A 403 2.41 -6.70 23.80
CA ASP A 403 2.78 -7.79 24.70
C ASP A 403 4.30 -7.86 24.91
N LEU A 404 5.10 -7.82 23.85
CA LEU A 404 6.56 -7.79 23.96
C LEU A 404 7.05 -6.57 24.74
N ALA A 405 6.47 -5.39 24.49
CA ALA A 405 6.82 -4.20 25.26
C ALA A 405 6.48 -4.34 26.74
N SER A 406 5.32 -4.91 27.05
CA SER A 406 4.93 -5.19 28.44
C SER A 406 5.89 -6.19 29.15
N ARG A 407 6.50 -7.07 28.37
CA ARG A 407 7.52 -8.04 28.86
C ARG A 407 8.95 -7.48 28.90
N GLY A 408 9.16 -6.20 28.62
CA GLY A 408 10.45 -5.54 28.71
C GLY A 408 11.29 -5.58 27.45
N TYR A 409 10.68 -5.51 26.29
CA TYR A 409 11.33 -5.29 24.99
C TYR A 409 11.03 -3.88 24.46
N VAL A 410 11.90 -3.36 23.62
CA VAL A 410 11.55 -2.27 22.71
C VAL A 410 11.29 -2.86 21.33
N VAL A 411 10.08 -2.68 20.83
CA VAL A 411 9.71 -3.12 19.47
C VAL A 411 9.77 -1.91 18.54
N ALA A 412 10.50 -2.02 17.44
CA ALA A 412 10.60 -1.01 16.38
C ALA A 412 9.99 -1.57 15.09
N SER A 413 8.71 -1.28 14.83
CA SER A 413 8.02 -1.72 13.62
C SER A 413 8.14 -0.68 12.51
N VAL A 414 8.50 -1.13 11.31
CA VAL A 414 8.89 -0.29 10.18
C VAL A 414 7.79 -0.25 9.13
N ASP A 415 7.34 0.96 8.75
CA ASP A 415 6.63 1.17 7.49
C ASP A 415 7.65 1.39 6.36
N HIS A 416 7.72 0.45 5.43
CA HIS A 416 8.54 0.58 4.23
C HIS A 416 7.85 1.51 3.24
N THR A 417 8.21 2.79 3.26
CA THR A 417 7.57 3.85 2.47
C THR A 417 7.52 3.48 1.00
N TYR A 418 6.38 3.74 0.33
CA TYR A 418 6.01 3.34 -1.04
C TYR A 418 5.74 1.85 -1.22
N GLU A 419 6.05 1.00 -0.26
CA GLU A 419 5.70 -0.41 -0.29
C GLU A 419 4.57 -0.72 0.70
N ALA A 420 4.61 -0.15 1.91
CA ALA A 420 3.48 -0.20 2.86
C ALA A 420 2.19 0.37 2.22
N THR A 421 1.05 -0.22 2.54
CA THR A 421 -0.26 0.18 1.99
C THR A 421 -0.48 1.69 2.08
N ALA A 422 -0.16 2.29 3.22
CA ALA A 422 -0.17 3.75 3.38
C ALA A 422 0.72 4.18 4.54
N VAL A 423 1.39 5.32 4.37
CA VAL A 423 2.25 5.94 5.37
C VAL A 423 1.84 7.40 5.52
N GLN A 424 1.63 7.85 6.76
CA GLN A 424 1.43 9.26 7.07
C GLN A 424 2.65 9.80 7.82
N PHE A 425 3.24 10.87 7.28
CA PHE A 425 4.37 11.56 7.89
C PHE A 425 3.93 12.67 8.83
N PRO A 426 4.77 13.07 9.81
CA PRO A 426 4.43 14.15 10.76
C PRO A 426 4.21 15.53 10.11
N ASP A 427 4.73 15.76 8.92
CA ASP A 427 4.52 16.98 8.13
C ASP A 427 3.19 17.00 7.36
N GLY A 428 2.35 15.97 7.54
CA GLY A 428 1.04 15.81 6.91
C GLY A 428 1.07 15.12 5.56
N ARG A 429 2.26 14.82 4.99
CA ARG A 429 2.34 14.03 3.75
C ARG A 429 1.71 12.66 3.97
N PHE A 430 0.93 12.25 2.98
CA PHE A 430 0.31 10.94 2.92
C PHE A 430 0.80 10.21 1.66
N VAL A 431 1.39 9.06 1.85
CA VAL A 431 1.97 8.25 0.78
C VAL A 431 1.32 6.87 0.83
N HIS A 432 0.84 6.39 -0.28
CA HIS A 432 0.34 5.02 -0.44
C HIS A 432 1.31 4.19 -1.28
N SER A 433 1.10 2.87 -1.28
CA SER A 433 1.93 1.92 -2.03
C SER A 433 2.04 2.29 -3.52
N GLY A 434 3.27 2.33 -4.02
CA GLY A 434 3.56 2.47 -5.46
C GLY A 434 3.24 1.22 -6.28
N PHE A 435 3.05 0.06 -5.63
CA PHE A 435 2.71 -1.21 -6.27
C PHE A 435 1.20 -1.40 -6.52
N GLY A 436 0.39 -0.36 -6.30
CA GLY A 436 -1.07 -0.41 -6.38
C GLY A 436 -1.69 -1.20 -5.21
N SER A 437 -3.02 -1.23 -5.13
CA SER A 437 -3.72 -2.01 -4.10
C SER A 437 -3.72 -3.50 -4.47
N HIS A 438 -2.78 -4.25 -3.97
CA HIS A 438 -2.77 -5.71 -4.08
C HIS A 438 -3.60 -6.41 -2.99
N LEU A 439 -4.33 -5.67 -2.15
CA LEU A 439 -5.27 -6.22 -1.17
C LEU A 439 -6.26 -7.19 -1.85
N GLY A 440 -6.12 -8.47 -1.56
CA GLY A 440 -6.95 -9.54 -2.12
C GLY A 440 -6.56 -10.02 -3.51
N LYS A 441 -5.39 -9.62 -4.05
CA LYS A 441 -4.81 -10.26 -5.24
C LYS A 441 -3.71 -11.22 -4.79
N THR A 442 -3.71 -12.42 -5.38
CA THR A 442 -2.57 -13.34 -5.28
C THR A 442 -1.40 -12.66 -5.99
N VAL A 443 -0.32 -12.38 -5.27
CA VAL A 443 0.92 -11.93 -5.87
C VAL A 443 1.49 -13.14 -6.62
N LEU A 444 1.76 -12.99 -7.91
CA LEU A 444 2.36 -14.06 -8.69
C LEU A 444 3.80 -14.26 -8.22
N GLU A 445 4.23 -15.51 -8.10
CA GLU A 445 5.54 -15.93 -7.58
C GLU A 445 6.72 -15.29 -8.30
N ASP A 446 6.55 -14.91 -9.56
CA ASP A 446 7.58 -14.33 -10.44
C ASP A 446 7.45 -12.79 -10.59
N ASP A 447 6.79 -12.08 -9.67
CA ASP A 447 6.66 -10.62 -9.78
C ASP A 447 8.00 -9.93 -9.44
N PRO A 448 8.66 -9.26 -10.41
CA PRO A 448 9.93 -8.56 -10.18
C PRO A 448 9.82 -7.47 -9.10
N SER A 449 8.62 -6.95 -8.85
CA SER A 449 8.37 -5.96 -7.81
C SER A 449 8.61 -6.52 -6.40
N LEU A 450 8.39 -7.82 -6.19
CA LEU A 450 8.69 -8.49 -4.92
C LEU A 450 10.18 -8.52 -4.62
N SER A 451 11.00 -8.94 -5.58
CA SER A 451 12.45 -8.98 -5.44
C SER A 451 13.02 -7.59 -5.20
N PHE A 452 12.50 -6.58 -5.89
CA PHE A 452 12.87 -5.19 -5.68
C PHE A 452 12.47 -4.70 -4.28
N ALA A 453 11.21 -4.86 -3.87
CA ALA A 453 10.75 -4.48 -2.54
C ALA A 453 11.55 -5.18 -1.44
N LEU A 454 11.87 -6.48 -1.62
CA LEU A 454 12.69 -7.23 -0.69
C LEU A 454 14.10 -6.64 -0.55
N SER A 455 14.76 -6.29 -1.66
CA SER A 455 16.08 -5.66 -1.64
C SER A 455 16.07 -4.34 -0.87
N VAL A 456 15.04 -3.51 -1.07
CA VAL A 456 14.85 -2.25 -0.35
C VAL A 456 14.66 -2.49 1.14
N ARG A 457 13.86 -3.50 1.53
CA ARG A 457 13.64 -3.85 2.94
C ARG A 457 14.92 -4.26 3.65
N LEU A 458 15.79 -5.02 3.00
CA LEU A 458 17.08 -5.41 3.58
C LEU A 458 17.92 -4.20 3.96
N ASP A 459 17.97 -3.20 3.09
CA ASP A 459 18.69 -1.96 3.36
C ASP A 459 17.99 -1.09 4.41
N ASP A 460 16.67 -1.05 4.41
CA ASP A 460 15.87 -0.36 5.43
C ASP A 460 16.11 -0.96 6.83
N LEU A 461 16.14 -2.30 6.96
CA LEU A 461 16.42 -2.98 8.23
C LEU A 461 17.83 -2.68 8.76
N LYS A 462 18.85 -2.69 7.88
CA LYS A 462 20.22 -2.30 8.21
C LYS A 462 20.31 -0.85 8.66
N PHE A 463 19.59 0.05 7.96
CA PHE A 463 19.51 1.46 8.33
C PHE A 463 18.84 1.65 9.69
N VAL A 464 17.71 1.00 9.96
CA VAL A 464 17.03 1.06 11.26
C VAL A 464 17.94 0.58 12.38
N ALA A 465 18.70 -0.50 12.20
CA ALA A 465 19.68 -0.96 13.17
C ALA A 465 20.79 0.07 13.44
N ASN A 466 21.22 0.86 12.45
CA ASN A 466 22.13 2.01 12.65
C ASN A 466 21.47 3.12 13.47
N GLU A 467 20.21 3.45 13.14
CA GLU A 467 19.46 4.51 13.81
C GLU A 467 19.16 4.17 15.28
N LEU A 468 18.90 2.91 15.62
CA LEU A 468 18.76 2.46 17.00
C LEU A 468 20.03 2.80 17.84
N ASN A 469 21.22 2.54 17.30
CA ASN A 469 22.48 2.92 17.92
C ASN A 469 22.61 4.45 18.08
N ARG A 470 22.22 5.22 17.06
CA ARG A 470 22.23 6.68 17.10
C ARG A 470 21.26 7.20 18.15
N LEU A 471 20.02 6.71 18.17
CA LEU A 471 18.97 7.11 19.11
C LEU A 471 19.40 6.83 20.57
N ASN A 472 20.07 5.70 20.82
CA ASN A 472 20.55 5.34 22.15
C ASN A 472 21.65 6.27 22.68
N ARG A 473 22.43 6.91 21.78
CA ARG A 473 23.57 7.78 22.12
C ARG A 473 23.24 9.27 22.08
N THR A 474 22.14 9.66 21.45
CA THR A 474 21.77 11.07 21.28
C THR A 474 21.09 11.61 22.52
N ALA A 475 21.65 12.62 23.19
CA ALA A 475 21.18 13.14 24.49
C ALA A 475 19.73 13.65 24.50
N GLN A 476 19.20 14.12 23.37
CA GLN A 476 17.79 14.57 23.24
C GLN A 476 16.85 13.47 22.73
N SER A 477 17.36 12.26 22.53
CA SER A 477 16.53 11.15 22.12
C SER A 477 15.66 10.66 23.28
N PRO A 478 14.39 10.32 23.06
CA PRO A 478 13.56 9.67 24.08
C PRO A 478 14.10 8.29 24.47
N PHE A 479 15.02 7.72 23.70
CA PHE A 479 15.65 6.42 23.89
C PHE A 479 17.09 6.49 24.39
N THR A 480 17.57 7.66 24.81
CA THR A 480 18.95 7.81 25.34
C THR A 480 19.23 6.83 26.46
N SER A 481 20.21 5.94 26.28
CA SER A 481 20.58 4.88 27.24
C SER A 481 19.45 3.92 27.61
N ARG A 482 18.43 3.76 26.74
CA ARG A 482 17.28 2.87 26.95
C ARG A 482 17.29 1.65 26.06
N LEU A 483 18.11 1.62 25.02
CA LEU A 483 18.20 0.57 24.01
C LEU A 483 19.44 -0.29 24.26
N ASP A 484 19.25 -1.59 24.48
CA ASP A 484 20.38 -2.52 24.46
C ASP A 484 20.68 -2.93 23.02
N THR A 485 21.50 -2.15 22.36
CA THR A 485 21.88 -2.37 20.96
C THR A 485 22.84 -3.54 20.74
N SER A 486 23.25 -4.23 21.80
CA SER A 486 23.96 -5.51 21.72
C SER A 486 23.01 -6.70 21.58
N ARG A 487 21.70 -6.52 21.89
CA ARG A 487 20.65 -7.53 21.89
C ARG A 487 19.50 -7.12 20.98
N ILE A 488 19.73 -7.20 19.66
CA ILE A 488 18.73 -6.89 18.64
C ILE A 488 18.27 -8.18 17.98
N ALA A 489 16.95 -8.46 17.99
CA ALA A 489 16.32 -9.43 17.12
C ALA A 489 15.65 -8.75 15.95
N VAL A 490 15.41 -9.50 14.87
CA VAL A 490 14.55 -9.09 13.76
C VAL A 490 13.41 -10.10 13.63
N ALA A 491 12.20 -9.60 13.45
CA ALA A 491 10.99 -10.41 13.27
C ALA A 491 10.20 -9.92 12.05
N GLY A 492 9.49 -10.81 11.37
CA GLY A 492 8.68 -10.40 10.24
C GLY A 492 7.71 -11.47 9.77
N HIS A 493 6.64 -11.03 9.12
CA HIS A 493 5.58 -11.89 8.59
C HIS A 493 5.62 -11.91 7.06
N SER A 494 5.33 -13.07 6.47
CA SER A 494 5.23 -13.21 5.01
C SER A 494 6.51 -12.72 4.33
N MET A 495 6.46 -11.76 3.40
CA MET A 495 7.65 -11.15 2.80
C MET A 495 8.59 -10.52 3.84
N GLY A 496 8.06 -10.02 4.98
CA GLY A 496 8.88 -9.60 6.11
C GLY A 496 9.66 -10.77 6.72
N GLY A 497 9.05 -11.95 6.84
CA GLY A 497 9.72 -13.17 7.27
C GLY A 497 10.86 -13.58 6.34
N LEU A 498 10.67 -13.42 5.03
CA LEU A 498 11.74 -13.64 4.05
C LEU A 498 12.88 -12.62 4.22
N ALA A 499 12.55 -11.35 4.47
CA ALA A 499 13.57 -10.34 4.78
C ALA A 499 14.37 -10.69 6.05
N VAL A 500 13.71 -11.24 7.07
CA VAL A 500 14.37 -11.78 8.27
C VAL A 500 15.36 -12.89 7.91
N ALA A 501 14.91 -13.90 7.14
CA ALA A 501 15.73 -15.01 6.71
C ALA A 501 17.03 -14.56 6.00
N LEU A 502 16.95 -13.46 5.24
CA LEU A 502 18.08 -12.92 4.48
C LEU A 502 18.99 -12.03 5.33
N VAL A 503 18.42 -11.14 6.16
CA VAL A 503 19.22 -10.17 6.91
C VAL A 503 20.05 -10.81 8.02
N VAL A 504 19.55 -11.89 8.65
CA VAL A 504 20.30 -12.61 9.69
C VAL A 504 21.51 -13.36 9.18
N GLN A 505 21.60 -13.57 7.87
CA GLN A 505 22.76 -14.19 7.22
C GLN A 505 23.93 -13.21 7.01
N GLY A 506 23.60 -11.93 6.80
CA GLY A 506 24.58 -10.91 6.41
C GLY A 506 24.86 -9.85 7.47
N ASP A 507 24.04 -9.71 8.51
CA ASP A 507 24.18 -8.66 9.51
C ASP A 507 24.21 -9.22 10.95
N LEU A 508 25.41 -9.40 11.49
CA LEU A 508 25.66 -9.98 12.81
C LEU A 508 25.17 -9.14 13.99
N ARG A 509 24.63 -7.94 13.75
CA ARG A 509 23.96 -7.15 14.80
C ARG A 509 22.67 -7.80 15.25
N PHE A 510 21.98 -8.49 14.34
CA PHE A 510 20.79 -9.28 14.66
C PHE A 510 21.20 -10.59 15.32
N LYS A 511 20.83 -10.74 16.61
CA LYS A 511 21.20 -11.87 17.45
C LYS A 511 20.16 -13.00 17.43
N ALA A 512 18.97 -12.72 16.89
CA ALA A 512 17.90 -13.69 16.69
C ALA A 512 17.00 -13.29 15.53
N GLY A 513 16.40 -14.26 14.84
CA GLY A 513 15.41 -14.07 13.80
C GLY A 513 14.09 -14.78 14.12
N VAL A 514 12.95 -14.09 13.95
CA VAL A 514 11.62 -14.69 14.03
C VAL A 514 10.94 -14.57 12.67
N ILE A 515 10.72 -15.69 12.03
CA ILE A 515 10.10 -15.82 10.71
C ILE A 515 8.67 -16.28 10.91
N ILE A 516 7.71 -15.46 10.50
CA ILE A 516 6.29 -15.76 10.66
C ILE A 516 5.70 -15.99 9.28
N ASP A 517 5.26 -17.21 9.03
CA ASP A 517 4.49 -17.69 7.89
C ASP A 517 4.98 -17.18 6.52
N VAL A 518 6.17 -17.62 6.12
CA VAL A 518 6.71 -17.37 4.78
C VAL A 518 6.05 -18.31 3.78
N HIS A 519 5.41 -17.76 2.76
CA HIS A 519 4.83 -18.55 1.66
C HIS A 519 5.86 -18.94 0.61
N ASP A 520 5.62 -20.09 0.03
CA ASP A 520 6.34 -20.90 -0.95
C ASP A 520 7.05 -20.20 -2.10
N GLY A 521 6.34 -19.34 -2.79
CA GLY A 521 6.81 -18.73 -4.02
C GLY A 521 7.81 -17.60 -3.83
N ASN A 522 8.07 -17.21 -2.59
CA ASN A 522 8.77 -15.98 -2.28
C ASN A 522 10.24 -16.17 -1.87
N VAL A 523 10.74 -17.40 -1.74
CA VAL A 523 12.15 -17.64 -1.45
C VAL A 523 12.91 -17.74 -2.78
N PRO A 524 13.63 -16.67 -3.22
CA PRO A 524 14.36 -16.72 -4.48
C PRO A 524 15.38 -17.84 -4.48
N GLU A 525 15.44 -18.58 -5.58
CA GLU A 525 16.42 -19.66 -5.76
C GLU A 525 17.84 -19.09 -5.64
N GLY A 526 18.68 -19.69 -4.77
CA GLY A 526 20.07 -19.28 -4.56
C GLY A 526 20.29 -18.15 -3.54
N VAL A 527 19.26 -17.60 -2.91
CA VAL A 527 19.38 -16.48 -1.96
C VAL A 527 19.61 -16.93 -0.52
N VAL A 528 19.42 -18.22 -0.22
CA VAL A 528 19.56 -18.72 1.17
C VAL A 528 21.01 -19.16 1.44
N GLY A 529 21.81 -18.24 1.99
CA GLY A 529 23.10 -18.55 2.60
C GLY A 529 22.94 -19.24 3.96
N SER A 530 24.05 -19.65 4.57
CA SER A 530 24.05 -20.26 5.92
C SER A 530 24.16 -19.19 7.02
N THR A 531 23.50 -19.41 8.16
CA THR A 531 23.65 -18.56 9.33
C THR A 531 23.79 -19.38 10.61
N GLN A 532 24.55 -18.83 11.58
CA GLN A 532 24.65 -19.33 12.96
C GLN A 532 23.71 -18.58 13.91
N THR A 533 23.04 -17.54 13.43
CA THR A 533 22.06 -16.78 14.23
C THR A 533 20.89 -17.69 14.59
N PRO A 534 20.44 -17.70 15.87
CA PRO A 534 19.23 -18.41 16.27
C PRO A 534 18.01 -17.95 15.48
N VAL A 535 17.22 -18.90 14.98
CA VAL A 535 16.02 -18.61 14.19
C VAL A 535 14.83 -19.41 14.68
N PHE A 536 13.68 -18.76 14.77
CA PHE A 536 12.39 -19.36 15.06
C PHE A 536 11.43 -19.17 13.88
N ILE A 537 10.85 -20.27 13.40
CA ILE A 537 9.86 -20.28 12.32
C ILE A 537 8.48 -20.61 12.92
N LEU A 538 7.51 -19.76 12.64
CA LEU A 538 6.10 -20.00 12.96
C LEU A 538 5.31 -20.13 11.66
N ASP A 539 4.68 -21.29 11.46
CA ASP A 539 3.88 -21.58 10.27
C ASP A 539 2.39 -21.65 10.60
N SER A 540 1.56 -21.39 9.59
CA SER A 540 0.11 -21.39 9.67
C SER A 540 -0.46 -22.63 8.98
N GLY A 541 -0.70 -23.71 9.74
CA GLY A 541 -1.51 -24.86 9.36
C GLY A 541 -1.02 -25.74 8.19
N ARG A 542 0.29 -25.80 7.95
CA ARG A 542 0.85 -26.54 6.80
C ARG A 542 1.12 -27.99 7.11
N GLU A 543 0.75 -28.88 6.20
CA GLU A 543 1.07 -30.31 6.32
C GLU A 543 2.51 -30.63 5.93
N GLN A 544 3.10 -29.91 4.99
CA GLN A 544 4.46 -30.09 4.50
C GLN A 544 5.10 -28.75 4.10
N TRP A 545 6.40 -28.67 4.30
CA TRP A 545 7.21 -27.56 3.77
C TRP A 545 7.59 -27.83 2.32
N THR A 546 7.73 -26.77 1.58
CA THR A 546 8.20 -26.81 0.22
C THR A 546 9.68 -27.02 0.13
N GLU A 547 10.16 -27.25 -1.07
CA GLU A 547 11.58 -27.40 -1.33
C GLU A 547 12.40 -26.20 -0.86
N ASN A 548 11.88 -24.98 -1.06
CA ASN A 548 12.57 -23.75 -0.67
C ASN A 548 12.56 -23.50 0.84
N GLU A 549 11.47 -23.79 1.54
CA GLU A 549 11.42 -23.77 2.99
C GLU A 549 12.36 -24.82 3.59
N CYS A 550 12.45 -25.98 2.98
CA CYS A 550 13.41 -27.01 3.36
C CYS A 550 14.86 -26.59 3.12
N LYS A 551 15.16 -25.89 2.01
CA LYS A 551 16.49 -25.30 1.78
C LYS A 551 16.79 -24.25 2.84
N LEU A 552 15.82 -23.38 3.19
CA LEU A 552 15.98 -22.42 4.27
C LEU A 552 16.30 -23.12 5.59
N TRP A 553 15.48 -24.08 6.02
CA TRP A 553 15.69 -24.82 7.25
C TRP A 553 17.05 -25.50 7.33
N ASN A 554 17.48 -26.13 6.26
CA ASN A 554 18.76 -26.84 6.21
C ASN A 554 19.98 -25.90 6.25
N ASN A 555 19.81 -24.63 5.88
CA ASN A 555 20.85 -23.61 5.93
C ASN A 555 20.91 -22.85 7.26
N LEU A 556 19.98 -23.10 8.17
CA LEU A 556 20.03 -22.59 9.55
C LEU A 556 20.93 -23.52 10.39
N HIS A 557 22.19 -23.14 10.62
CA HIS A 557 23.18 -23.94 11.36
C HIS A 557 23.28 -23.55 12.84
N GLY A 558 22.66 -22.45 13.26
CA GLY A 558 22.52 -22.07 14.66
C GLY A 558 21.33 -22.78 15.34
N PRO A 559 21.04 -22.42 16.61
CA PRO A 559 19.82 -22.87 17.30
C PRO A 559 18.59 -22.53 16.44
N ARG A 560 17.79 -23.54 16.13
CA ARG A 560 16.60 -23.37 15.26
C ARG A 560 15.41 -24.09 15.88
N PHE A 561 14.28 -23.41 15.80
CA PHE A 561 13.00 -23.89 16.31
C PHE A 561 11.94 -23.67 15.24
N ALA A 562 10.96 -24.54 15.17
CA ALA A 562 9.79 -24.31 14.32
C ALA A 562 8.52 -24.84 15.00
N VAL A 563 7.42 -24.12 14.76
CA VAL A 563 6.08 -24.49 15.24
C VAL A 563 5.10 -24.29 14.11
N ASN A 564 4.27 -25.29 13.87
CA ASN A 564 3.14 -25.22 12.94
C ASN A 564 1.83 -25.18 13.72
N PHE A 565 1.00 -24.18 13.48
CA PHE A 565 -0.30 -23.99 14.12
C PHE A 565 -1.43 -24.54 13.26
N GLU A 566 -1.96 -25.72 13.59
CA GLU A 566 -3.10 -26.29 12.89
C GLU A 566 -4.32 -25.36 13.01
N GLY A 567 -4.98 -25.13 11.88
CA GLY A 567 -6.14 -24.24 11.81
C GLY A 567 -5.82 -22.74 11.76
N ALA A 568 -4.56 -22.33 11.71
CA ALA A 568 -4.16 -20.98 11.37
C ALA A 568 -4.18 -20.76 9.84
N GLU A 569 -4.33 -19.52 9.42
CA GLU A 569 -4.27 -19.07 8.02
C GLU A 569 -3.18 -18.00 7.89
N HIS A 570 -2.77 -17.69 6.67
CA HIS A 570 -1.69 -16.72 6.43
C HIS A 570 -1.85 -15.37 7.15
N VAL A 571 -3.07 -14.87 7.26
CA VAL A 571 -3.37 -13.61 7.95
C VAL A 571 -3.56 -13.73 9.45
N THR A 572 -3.57 -14.96 9.99
CA THR A 572 -3.81 -15.26 11.41
C THR A 572 -2.80 -14.57 12.34
N PRO A 573 -1.51 -14.42 11.99
CA PRO A 573 -0.54 -13.72 12.84
C PRO A 573 -0.79 -12.23 13.01
N SER A 574 -1.67 -11.63 12.21
CA SER A 574 -1.95 -10.19 12.23
C SER A 574 -3.13 -9.81 13.13
N ASP A 575 -3.28 -8.52 13.39
CA ASP A 575 -4.44 -7.98 14.14
C ASP A 575 -5.81 -8.31 13.49
N ALA A 576 -5.83 -8.77 12.24
CA ALA A 576 -7.05 -9.24 11.59
C ALA A 576 -7.75 -10.34 12.39
N VAL A 577 -7.01 -11.17 13.14
CA VAL A 577 -7.57 -12.28 13.94
C VAL A 577 -8.56 -11.83 15.00
N TRP A 578 -8.35 -10.67 15.60
CA TRP A 578 -9.27 -10.14 16.62
C TRP A 578 -10.08 -8.94 16.13
N LEU A 579 -9.54 -8.16 15.18
CA LEU A 579 -10.14 -6.93 14.68
C LEU A 579 -11.12 -7.18 13.53
N ALA A 580 -10.76 -8.06 12.61
CA ALA A 580 -11.48 -8.30 11.36
C ALA A 580 -11.99 -9.74 11.21
N LYS A 581 -12.13 -10.49 12.29
CA LYS A 581 -12.50 -11.91 12.32
C LYS A 581 -13.78 -12.29 11.54
N TYR A 582 -14.64 -11.33 11.25
CA TYR A 582 -15.86 -11.55 10.44
C TYR A 582 -15.70 -11.10 8.98
N ALA A 583 -14.64 -10.38 8.65
CA ALA A 583 -14.39 -9.83 7.33
C ALA A 583 -13.28 -10.57 6.58
N VAL A 584 -12.37 -11.22 7.30
CA VAL A 584 -11.21 -11.94 6.77
C VAL A 584 -11.19 -13.35 7.33
N LYS A 585 -10.82 -14.34 6.51
CA LYS A 585 -10.64 -15.71 6.97
C LYS A 585 -9.37 -15.79 7.83
N THR A 586 -9.54 -16.03 9.12
CA THR A 586 -8.45 -16.07 10.11
C THR A 586 -8.27 -17.46 10.72
N GLY A 587 -8.76 -18.50 10.05
CA GLY A 587 -8.62 -19.89 10.49
C GLY A 587 -9.62 -20.30 11.59
N THR A 588 -9.40 -21.48 12.14
CA THR A 588 -10.30 -22.16 13.10
C THR A 588 -9.81 -22.10 14.56
N MET A 589 -8.57 -21.67 14.82
CA MET A 589 -8.04 -21.57 16.18
C MET A 589 -8.82 -20.62 17.11
N GLY A 590 -9.46 -19.60 16.52
CA GLY A 590 -10.15 -18.53 17.25
C GLY A 590 -9.20 -17.45 17.79
N PRO A 591 -9.72 -16.21 17.99
CA PRO A 591 -8.88 -15.05 18.27
C PRO A 591 -8.09 -15.14 19.57
N ASP A 592 -8.72 -15.54 20.68
CA ASP A 592 -8.08 -15.52 22.00
C ASP A 592 -6.91 -16.53 22.09
N LYS A 593 -7.14 -17.73 21.52
CA LYS A 593 -6.14 -18.80 21.49
C LYS A 593 -4.97 -18.42 20.58
N THR A 594 -5.27 -17.86 19.42
CA THR A 594 -4.26 -17.38 18.47
C THR A 594 -3.40 -16.27 19.08
N VAL A 595 -4.03 -15.25 19.65
CA VAL A 595 -3.33 -14.14 20.31
C VAL A 595 -2.40 -14.67 21.41
N SER A 596 -2.90 -15.58 22.27
CA SER A 596 -2.12 -16.18 23.34
C SER A 596 -0.95 -17.01 22.80
N ALA A 597 -1.19 -17.86 21.80
CA ALA A 597 -0.17 -18.73 21.23
C ALA A 597 0.98 -17.92 20.60
N PHE A 598 0.69 -17.01 19.67
CA PHE A 598 1.73 -16.22 18.99
C PHE A 598 2.55 -15.39 19.99
N ARG A 599 1.91 -14.75 20.98
CA ARG A 599 2.61 -14.01 22.05
C ARG A 599 3.58 -14.88 22.82
N ASN A 600 3.11 -16.04 23.31
CA ASN A 600 3.91 -16.87 24.19
C ASN A 600 5.05 -17.57 23.47
N TYR A 601 4.83 -18.10 22.26
CA TYR A 601 5.90 -18.74 21.49
C TYR A 601 6.98 -17.73 21.06
N ILE A 602 6.60 -16.53 20.58
CA ILE A 602 7.56 -15.49 20.21
C ILE A 602 8.35 -15.02 21.45
N ALA A 603 7.65 -14.76 22.57
CA ALA A 603 8.30 -14.33 23.80
C ALA A 603 9.24 -15.40 24.36
N ALA A 604 8.84 -16.68 24.39
CA ALA A 604 9.68 -17.78 24.86
C ALA A 604 10.99 -17.87 24.06
N PHE A 605 10.94 -17.77 22.74
CA PHE A 605 12.14 -17.76 21.91
C PHE A 605 13.03 -16.54 22.16
N LEU A 606 12.45 -15.35 22.23
CA LEU A 606 13.19 -14.11 22.46
C LEU A 606 13.78 -14.04 23.86
N ASP A 607 13.05 -14.52 24.86
CA ASP A 607 13.55 -14.60 26.26
C ASP A 607 14.76 -15.55 26.38
N ALA A 608 14.74 -16.70 25.69
CA ALA A 608 15.86 -17.61 25.65
C ALA A 608 17.08 -17.05 24.91
N THR A 609 16.85 -16.30 23.81
CA THR A 609 17.95 -15.87 22.91
C THR A 609 18.50 -14.49 23.23
N LEU A 610 17.68 -13.55 23.71
CA LEU A 610 18.10 -12.17 24.00
C LEU A 610 18.26 -11.88 25.48
N LYS A 611 17.52 -12.58 26.36
CA LYS A 611 17.64 -12.42 27.80
C LYS A 611 18.39 -13.56 28.50
N GLU A 612 18.84 -14.55 27.72
CA GLU A 612 19.59 -15.72 28.23
C GLU A 612 18.81 -16.51 29.30
N ASN A 613 17.48 -16.45 29.24
CA ASN A 613 16.63 -17.25 30.11
C ASN A 613 16.72 -18.74 29.74
N ALA A 614 16.33 -19.62 30.65
CA ALA A 614 16.21 -21.04 30.35
C ALA A 614 15.23 -21.26 29.17
N LEU A 615 15.54 -22.22 28.31
CA LEU A 615 14.68 -22.56 27.18
C LEU A 615 13.33 -23.07 27.68
N ASP A 616 12.26 -22.44 27.23
CA ASP A 616 10.90 -22.82 27.56
C ASP A 616 10.51 -24.14 26.86
N ALA A 617 9.81 -25.01 27.59
CA ALA A 617 9.39 -26.31 27.09
C ALA A 617 8.45 -26.23 25.88
N ILE A 618 7.71 -25.15 25.72
CA ILE A 618 6.82 -24.95 24.55
C ILE A 618 7.57 -24.89 23.22
N LEU A 619 8.87 -24.58 23.23
CA LEU A 619 9.71 -24.54 22.02
C LEU A 619 10.28 -25.91 21.65
N THR A 620 10.22 -26.91 22.53
CA THR A 620 10.88 -28.20 22.34
C THR A 620 9.93 -29.39 22.37
N GLY A 621 8.66 -29.20 22.71
CA GLY A 621 7.69 -30.29 22.83
C GLY A 621 6.24 -29.82 22.80
N PRO A 622 5.28 -30.76 22.77
CA PRO A 622 3.86 -30.43 22.75
C PRO A 622 3.44 -29.71 24.03
N SER A 623 2.53 -28.77 23.91
CA SER A 623 1.95 -28.01 25.02
C SER A 623 0.47 -28.37 25.20
N ALA A 624 0.08 -28.64 26.45
CA ALA A 624 -1.34 -28.85 26.77
C ALA A 624 -2.19 -27.59 26.58
N ASP A 625 -1.57 -26.40 26.73
CA ASP A 625 -2.24 -25.11 26.52
C ASP A 625 -2.46 -24.81 25.03
N TYR A 626 -1.63 -25.39 24.15
CA TYR A 626 -1.65 -25.17 22.71
C TYR A 626 -1.66 -26.52 21.96
N PRO A 627 -2.74 -27.31 22.07
CA PRO A 627 -2.80 -28.63 21.42
C PRO A 627 -2.79 -28.55 19.87
N ASP A 628 -3.10 -27.40 19.31
CA ASP A 628 -3.06 -27.16 17.85
C ASP A 628 -1.63 -26.73 17.37
N ALA A 629 -0.67 -26.66 18.30
CA ALA A 629 0.72 -26.32 17.97
C ALA A 629 1.55 -27.60 17.86
N THR A 630 2.06 -27.87 16.67
CA THR A 630 3.03 -28.96 16.43
C THR A 630 4.42 -28.40 16.38
N VAL A 631 5.24 -28.75 17.40
CA VAL A 631 6.65 -28.38 17.46
C VAL A 631 7.44 -29.29 16.53
N VAL A 632 8.23 -28.69 15.64
CA VAL A 632 9.14 -29.41 14.75
C VAL A 632 10.51 -29.53 15.40
N ALA A 633 10.88 -30.73 15.83
CA ALA A 633 12.21 -30.97 16.39
C ALA A 633 13.31 -30.72 15.33
N PRO A 634 14.52 -30.27 15.77
CA PRO A 634 15.63 -29.97 14.83
C PRO A 634 16.01 -31.11 13.88
N GLU A 635 15.84 -32.35 14.32
CA GLU A 635 16.06 -33.58 13.53
C GLU A 635 14.83 -34.04 12.74
N GLN A 636 13.64 -33.54 13.06
CA GLN A 636 12.42 -33.77 12.30
C GLN A 636 12.28 -32.67 11.28
N THR A 637 12.16 -33.02 10.02
CA THR A 637 11.86 -32.06 8.96
C THR A 637 10.46 -32.33 8.45
N LEU A 638 9.65 -31.28 8.30
CA LEU A 638 8.45 -31.32 7.46
C LEU A 638 8.83 -31.51 5.97
N CYS A 639 10.11 -31.67 5.69
CA CYS A 639 10.67 -31.92 4.37
C CYS A 639 10.53 -33.42 4.04
N SER A 640 9.78 -33.76 3.01
CA SER A 640 9.70 -35.14 2.50
C SER A 640 11.08 -35.65 2.11
N LYS A 641 11.51 -36.81 2.63
CA LYS A 641 12.65 -37.53 2.08
C LYS A 641 12.25 -37.92 0.66
N GLY A 642 12.98 -37.37 -0.33
CA GLY A 642 12.67 -37.50 -1.76
C GLY A 642 12.22 -38.88 -2.18
N THR A 643 10.95 -39.05 -2.42
CA THR A 643 10.37 -40.03 -3.30
C THR A 643 9.96 -39.26 -4.55
N ASN A 644 10.58 -39.57 -5.69
CA ASN A 644 10.12 -39.11 -6.98
C ASN A 644 8.66 -39.50 -7.20
N HIS A 645 7.74 -38.62 -6.83
CA HIS A 645 6.37 -38.69 -7.30
C HIS A 645 6.17 -37.55 -8.27
N ALA A 646 5.88 -37.95 -9.51
CA ALA A 646 5.37 -37.07 -10.54
C ALA A 646 4.24 -36.23 -9.93
N VAL A 647 4.40 -34.93 -9.99
CA VAL A 647 3.37 -33.96 -9.58
C VAL A 647 2.17 -34.20 -10.48
N THR A 648 1.15 -34.85 -9.95
CA THR A 648 -0.18 -34.82 -10.55
C THR A 648 -0.72 -33.44 -10.22
N VAL A 649 -0.67 -32.56 -11.21
CA VAL A 649 -1.31 -31.23 -11.12
C VAL A 649 -2.80 -31.47 -10.97
N HIS A 650 -3.31 -31.42 -9.75
CA HIS A 650 -4.73 -31.19 -9.54
C HIS A 650 -5.02 -29.75 -9.93
N PRO A 651 -6.05 -29.50 -10.75
CA PRO A 651 -6.42 -28.13 -11.07
C PRO A 651 -6.81 -27.42 -9.76
N THR A 652 -6.00 -26.48 -9.36
CA THR A 652 -6.29 -25.60 -8.23
C THR A 652 -7.62 -24.92 -8.48
N GLU A 653 -8.58 -25.18 -7.61
CA GLU A 653 -9.79 -24.38 -7.49
C GLU A 653 -9.38 -22.93 -7.29
N ARG A 654 -9.80 -22.09 -8.22
CA ARG A 654 -9.62 -20.64 -8.16
C ARG A 654 -10.45 -20.09 -6.99
N HIS A 655 -9.81 -19.57 -6.02
CA HIS A 655 -10.43 -18.73 -4.99
C HIS A 655 -10.21 -17.26 -5.25
#